data_f1fd4be1191d6256bcaf3c759bf85829
#
_entry.id   f1fd4be1191d6256bcaf3c759bf85829
#
_cell.length_a   1.000
_cell.length_b   1.000
_cell.length_c   1.000
_cell.angle_alpha   90.00
_cell.angle_beta   90.00
_cell.angle_gamma   90.00
#
_symmetry.space_group_name_H-M   'P 1'
#
loop_
_entity.id
_entity.type
_entity.pdbx_description
1 polymer ?
#
loop_
_entity_poly.entity_id
_entity_poly.type
_entity_poly.pdbx_seq_one_letter_code
_entity_poly.pdbx_strand_id
1 'polypeptide(L)'
;MSAPTQDTARLDRPIDPERDRILGPATAPITLVEYGSYACPHCRVANERIGSVRTEFGDRLRYVFRHRPLTGSDIARRAAELAEAAPTPERFWDAHVALMSRSTSLTEEDLGAVAQELGLAELPTAEADRIRAAARDRVDTDVSSAYASGVRFVPTFFINGRRYDGPWDESSFTDAMLGSLGHRVRTAALEFASWAPSTGVLLLLATAIAVVIANSAAGPAFDAFWHAELGLTLGDASARMSLLHWVNDGLLTIFFLVVGLEIKREFTTGSLAGRRSAALPIAAAIGGMAVPALIYSALIPQGPWSHGWGVPMATDTAFAVALIAMMGARVPIELRVFLTAAAIVDDIGAIIVVAIFYSSELQLGYIAGAAGVTAALAMLNRSGVYRASPYVLLGIALWVCVHASGLHATLAGVILAAFIPTRPPPDYRALMLQADTILDAEASHGGEQLRHGPSESALRAIDAIHDRLESPADRMLRNAGPRSSYLVLPVFALANAGVVVGAGVFDGREPLMLAIIAGLVIGKPLGFIGASALAVRLGLAAKRDEYSWRQLAGAGALAGIGFTMSLFIAGQAFPGTADFAAAKVAVFIASMLSAAIGVAVLWRAPRPGEAGEAHAPARSDVTEIARVATRCE
;
A
#
# COMPACT_ATOMS: atom_id res chain seq x y z
N MET A 1 -2.13 14.38 19.18
CA MET A 1 -2.48 13.52 18.04
C MET A 1 -1.19 12.92 17.53
N SER A 2 -0.94 11.64 17.85
CA SER A 2 0.28 10.94 17.44
C SER A 2 0.19 10.64 15.96
N ALA A 3 1.24 11.01 15.20
CA ALA A 3 1.38 10.62 13.80
C ALA A 3 1.25 9.09 13.66
N PRO A 4 0.64 8.57 12.59
CA PRO A 4 0.61 7.14 12.35
C PRO A 4 2.07 6.68 12.18
N THR A 5 2.53 5.83 13.10
CA THR A 5 3.82 5.17 13.00
C THR A 5 3.84 4.38 11.69
N GLN A 6 4.68 4.79 10.75
CA GLN A 6 4.98 3.99 9.57
C GLN A 6 5.45 2.63 10.05
N ASP A 7 4.85 1.58 9.52
CA ASP A 7 5.28 0.19 9.76
C ASP A 7 6.62 0.02 9.01
N THR A 8 7.71 0.36 9.68
CA THR A 8 9.03 0.30 9.09
C THR A 8 9.52 -1.14 9.16
N ALA A 9 9.82 -1.73 8.01
CA ALA A 9 10.38 -3.08 7.91
C ALA A 9 11.87 -3.15 8.31
N ARG A 10 12.44 -2.08 8.85
CA ARG A 10 13.86 -1.96 9.20
C ARG A 10 14.07 -1.36 10.59
N LEU A 11 15.20 -1.76 11.21
CA LEU A 11 15.68 -1.12 12.42
C LEU A 11 15.97 0.38 12.16
N ASP A 12 15.55 1.22 13.09
CA ASP A 12 15.79 2.67 13.09
C ASP A 12 17.26 3.04 13.28
N ARG A 13 17.97 2.29 14.13
CA ARG A 13 19.36 2.52 14.47
C ARG A 13 20.22 1.26 14.33
N PRO A 14 21.50 1.39 13.92
CA PRO A 14 22.44 0.29 13.89
C PRO A 14 22.69 -0.25 15.30
N ILE A 15 23.36 -1.41 15.36
CA ILE A 15 23.78 -2.00 16.63
C ILE A 15 25.01 -1.26 17.14
N ASP A 16 24.93 -0.81 18.39
CA ASP A 16 25.98 -0.10 19.11
C ASP A 16 26.56 -1.01 20.20
N PRO A 17 27.82 -1.47 20.04
CA PRO A 17 28.45 -2.36 21.01
C PRO A 17 28.61 -1.78 22.43
N GLU A 18 28.63 -0.47 22.57
CA GLU A 18 28.74 0.19 23.88
C GLU A 18 27.39 0.30 24.60
N ARG A 19 26.32 0.24 23.84
CA ARG A 19 24.98 0.49 24.35
C ARG A 19 24.06 -0.74 24.32
N ASP A 20 24.13 -1.54 23.26
CA ASP A 20 23.28 -2.72 23.08
C ASP A 20 23.78 -3.93 23.89
N ARG A 21 22.88 -4.76 24.35
CA ARG A 21 23.20 -6.03 25.02
C ARG A 21 23.36 -7.14 23.99
N ILE A 22 24.60 -7.58 23.82
CA ILE A 22 25.04 -8.43 22.71
C ILE A 22 25.58 -9.76 23.24
N LEU A 23 25.16 -10.85 22.61
CA LEU A 23 25.76 -12.18 22.74
C LEU A 23 26.27 -12.65 21.38
N GLY A 24 27.49 -13.21 21.37
CA GLY A 24 28.17 -13.66 20.17
C GLY A 24 29.15 -12.63 19.60
N PRO A 25 29.98 -13.05 18.62
CA PRO A 25 31.07 -12.24 18.11
C PRO A 25 30.57 -11.05 17.28
N ALA A 26 31.29 -9.93 17.35
CA ALA A 26 30.98 -8.72 16.57
C ALA A 26 31.07 -8.96 15.05
N THR A 27 31.86 -9.94 14.62
CA THR A 27 32.11 -10.33 13.22
C THR A 27 31.10 -11.36 12.70
N ALA A 28 30.11 -11.78 13.50
CA ALA A 28 29.12 -12.76 13.08
C ALA A 28 28.36 -12.30 11.83
N PRO A 29 28.23 -13.17 10.81
CA PRO A 29 27.55 -12.83 9.55
C PRO A 29 26.04 -12.65 9.71
N ILE A 30 25.46 -13.17 10.80
CA ILE A 30 24.03 -13.09 11.08
C ILE A 30 23.84 -12.28 12.37
N THR A 31 22.95 -11.31 12.34
CA THR A 31 22.55 -10.56 13.51
C THR A 31 21.04 -10.70 13.72
N LEU A 32 20.65 -11.19 14.90
CA LEU A 32 19.28 -11.27 15.35
C LEU A 32 19.05 -10.24 16.45
N VAL A 33 18.18 -9.26 16.23
CA VAL A 33 17.75 -8.30 17.24
C VAL A 33 16.34 -8.65 17.68
N GLU A 34 16.14 -8.79 18.98
CA GLU A 34 14.83 -8.96 19.61
C GLU A 34 14.45 -7.70 20.39
N TYR A 35 13.22 -7.22 20.16
CA TYR A 35 12.55 -6.33 21.10
C TYR A 35 11.63 -7.16 21.99
N GLY A 36 11.92 -7.21 23.30
CA GLY A 36 11.25 -8.07 24.24
C GLY A 36 10.84 -7.38 25.54
N SER A 37 10.03 -8.09 26.33
CA SER A 37 9.56 -7.67 27.66
C SER A 37 9.58 -8.84 28.62
N TYR A 38 10.08 -8.64 29.82
CA TYR A 38 10.14 -9.65 30.89
C TYR A 38 8.77 -10.04 31.44
N ALA A 39 7.75 -9.20 31.29
CA ALA A 39 6.38 -9.49 31.70
C ALA A 39 5.53 -10.07 30.56
N CYS A 40 6.15 -10.52 29.45
CA CYS A 40 5.47 -11.08 28.30
C CYS A 40 5.65 -12.60 28.23
N PRO A 41 4.58 -13.42 28.36
CA PRO A 41 4.66 -14.88 28.25
C PRO A 41 5.25 -15.34 26.92
N HIS A 42 4.91 -14.65 25.82
CA HIS A 42 5.40 -15.00 24.48
C HIS A 42 6.90 -14.74 24.32
N CYS A 43 7.45 -13.71 25.01
CA CYS A 43 8.89 -13.44 24.99
C CYS A 43 9.68 -14.58 25.69
N ARG A 44 9.12 -15.19 26.74
CA ARG A 44 9.72 -16.36 27.37
C ARG A 44 9.83 -17.53 26.40
N VAL A 45 8.73 -17.90 25.73
CA VAL A 45 8.72 -18.99 24.73
C VAL A 45 9.72 -18.71 23.61
N ALA A 46 9.76 -17.48 23.14
CA ALA A 46 10.71 -17.05 22.12
C ALA A 46 12.16 -17.16 22.59
N ASN A 47 12.46 -16.76 23.83
CA ASN A 47 13.81 -16.84 24.40
C ASN A 47 14.33 -18.29 24.49
N GLU A 48 13.45 -19.27 24.80
CA GLU A 48 13.81 -20.70 24.78
C GLU A 48 14.22 -21.15 23.36
N ARG A 49 13.48 -20.70 22.33
CA ARG A 49 13.80 -20.99 20.92
C ARG A 49 15.09 -20.32 20.46
N ILE A 50 15.32 -19.09 20.86
CA ILE A 50 16.57 -18.38 20.57
C ILE A 50 17.76 -19.11 21.19
N GLY A 51 17.61 -19.68 22.38
CA GLY A 51 18.62 -20.53 23.00
C GLY A 51 19.03 -21.72 22.10
N SER A 52 18.06 -22.43 21.55
CA SER A 52 18.29 -23.53 20.59
C SER A 52 18.99 -23.05 19.31
N VAL A 53 18.46 -21.99 18.72
CA VAL A 53 19.03 -21.38 17.50
C VAL A 53 20.46 -20.91 17.71
N ARG A 54 20.77 -20.28 18.86
CA ARG A 54 22.13 -19.86 19.20
C ARG A 54 23.08 -21.03 19.34
N THR A 55 22.62 -22.15 19.90
CA THR A 55 23.41 -23.38 20.00
C THR A 55 23.72 -23.95 18.61
N GLU A 56 22.76 -23.92 17.69
CA GLU A 56 22.93 -24.42 16.32
C GLU A 56 23.90 -23.54 15.51
N PHE A 57 23.75 -22.22 15.59
CA PHE A 57 24.56 -21.29 14.78
C PHE A 57 25.93 -20.97 15.38
N GLY A 58 26.11 -21.08 16.70
CA GLY A 58 27.35 -20.79 17.40
C GLY A 58 27.88 -19.39 17.08
N ASP A 59 29.17 -19.29 16.72
CA ASP A 59 29.86 -18.04 16.40
C ASP A 59 29.37 -17.34 15.12
N ARG A 60 28.47 -17.95 14.35
CA ARG A 60 27.87 -17.33 13.16
C ARG A 60 26.72 -16.38 13.51
N LEU A 61 26.21 -16.40 14.76
CA LEU A 61 25.08 -15.61 15.19
C LEU A 61 25.49 -14.60 16.28
N ARG A 62 25.16 -13.35 16.03
CA ARG A 62 25.17 -12.27 17.03
C ARG A 62 23.73 -11.98 17.44
N TYR A 63 23.40 -12.23 18.69
CA TYR A 63 22.09 -11.93 19.26
C TYR A 63 22.13 -10.63 20.05
N VAL A 64 21.12 -9.78 19.87
CA VAL A 64 20.96 -8.48 20.54
C VAL A 64 19.58 -8.41 21.16
N PHE A 65 19.52 -8.08 22.43
CA PHE A 65 18.26 -7.84 23.12
C PHE A 65 18.06 -6.36 23.39
N ARG A 66 16.87 -5.85 23.05
CA ARG A 66 16.42 -4.47 23.30
C ARG A 66 15.10 -4.48 24.05
N HIS A 67 14.99 -3.57 25.01
CA HIS A 67 13.82 -3.52 25.88
C HIS A 67 12.61 -2.86 25.20
N ARG A 68 11.48 -3.54 25.30
CA ARG A 68 10.16 -2.98 24.95
C ARG A 68 9.13 -3.41 26.01
N PRO A 69 9.16 -2.82 27.22
CA PRO A 69 8.21 -3.14 28.28
C PRO A 69 6.76 -3.02 27.82
N LEU A 70 5.89 -3.90 28.29
CA LEU A 70 4.44 -3.86 27.98
C LEU A 70 3.86 -2.53 28.45
N THR A 71 3.09 -1.89 27.59
CA THR A 71 2.44 -0.61 27.87
C THR A 71 1.47 -0.74 29.06
N GLY A 72 1.59 0.13 30.05
CA GLY A 72 0.74 0.12 31.25
C GLY A 72 1.18 -0.88 32.34
N SER A 73 2.32 -1.55 32.18
CA SER A 73 2.88 -2.48 33.18
C SER A 73 4.12 -1.88 33.85
N ASP A 74 3.96 -1.35 35.06
CA ASP A 74 5.07 -0.77 35.83
C ASP A 74 6.13 -1.83 36.21
N ILE A 75 5.68 -3.07 36.49
CA ILE A 75 6.60 -4.16 36.83
C ILE A 75 7.45 -4.56 35.60
N ALA A 76 6.91 -4.52 34.38
CA ALA A 76 7.66 -4.79 33.18
C ALA A 76 8.79 -3.75 32.95
N ARG A 77 8.49 -2.49 33.23
CA ARG A 77 9.48 -1.41 33.13
C ARG A 77 10.56 -1.55 34.17
N ARG A 78 10.20 -1.78 35.42
CA ARG A 78 11.19 -1.96 36.53
C ARG A 78 12.05 -3.19 36.32
N ALA A 79 11.50 -4.29 35.78
CA ALA A 79 12.29 -5.46 35.42
C ALA A 79 13.35 -5.15 34.35
N ALA A 80 12.97 -4.34 33.32
CA ALA A 80 13.91 -3.90 32.31
C ALA A 80 15.01 -2.99 32.89
N GLU A 81 14.65 -2.02 33.74
CA GLU A 81 15.60 -1.14 34.43
C GLU A 81 16.51 -1.93 35.38
N LEU A 82 15.98 -2.97 36.05
CA LEU A 82 16.77 -3.83 36.93
C LEU A 82 17.83 -4.63 36.16
N ALA A 83 17.45 -5.23 35.02
CA ALA A 83 18.42 -5.95 34.19
C ALA A 83 19.52 -5.02 33.67
N GLU A 84 19.16 -3.79 33.25
CA GLU A 84 20.13 -2.78 32.79
C GLU A 84 21.00 -2.21 33.89
N ALA A 85 20.61 -2.33 35.15
CA ALA A 85 21.41 -1.97 36.30
C ALA A 85 22.53 -2.98 36.61
N ALA A 86 22.60 -4.09 35.90
CA ALA A 86 23.65 -5.10 36.10
C ALA A 86 25.06 -4.50 35.89
N PRO A 87 26.03 -4.82 36.76
CA PRO A 87 27.34 -4.19 36.75
C PRO A 87 28.22 -4.60 35.56
N THR A 88 27.98 -5.77 34.96
CA THR A 88 28.74 -6.25 33.79
C THR A 88 27.80 -6.84 32.75
N PRO A 89 28.22 -6.95 31.48
CA PRO A 89 27.43 -7.60 30.43
C PRO A 89 27.04 -9.06 30.78
N GLU A 90 27.90 -9.81 31.41
CA GLU A 90 27.64 -11.20 31.81
C GLU A 90 26.52 -11.24 32.85
N ARG A 91 26.59 -10.35 33.85
CA ARG A 91 25.55 -10.24 34.89
C ARG A 91 24.21 -9.76 34.34
N PHE A 92 24.23 -8.96 33.28
CA PHE A 92 22.99 -8.64 32.54
C PHE A 92 22.32 -9.90 31.98
N TRP A 93 23.11 -10.79 31.38
CA TRP A 93 22.54 -12.02 30.79
C TRP A 93 22.08 -13.03 31.86
N ASP A 94 22.74 -13.07 33.02
CA ASP A 94 22.27 -13.85 34.19
C ASP A 94 20.89 -13.33 34.63
N ALA A 95 20.78 -12.01 34.84
CA ALA A 95 19.52 -11.36 35.19
C ALA A 95 18.44 -11.54 34.11
N HIS A 96 18.80 -11.44 32.82
CA HIS A 96 17.91 -11.65 31.70
C HIS A 96 17.28 -13.05 31.74
N VAL A 97 18.10 -14.10 31.91
CA VAL A 97 17.60 -15.48 32.02
C VAL A 97 16.72 -15.64 33.26
N ALA A 98 17.14 -15.10 34.41
CA ALA A 98 16.35 -15.19 35.65
C ALA A 98 14.98 -14.51 35.51
N LEU A 99 14.90 -13.33 34.91
CA LEU A 99 13.65 -12.60 34.69
C LEU A 99 12.78 -13.26 33.63
N MET A 100 13.36 -13.75 32.52
CA MET A 100 12.62 -14.47 31.47
C MET A 100 12.01 -15.77 31.98
N SER A 101 12.67 -16.49 32.88
CA SER A 101 12.11 -17.71 33.49
C SER A 101 10.85 -17.45 34.33
N ARG A 102 10.66 -16.22 34.82
CA ARG A 102 9.54 -15.79 35.67
C ARG A 102 8.52 -14.91 34.95
N SER A 103 8.65 -14.71 33.63
CA SER A 103 7.86 -13.70 32.88
C SER A 103 6.33 -13.88 32.93
N THR A 104 5.83 -15.08 33.18
CA THR A 104 4.39 -15.38 33.28
C THR A 104 3.78 -14.99 34.62
N SER A 105 4.60 -14.82 35.66
CA SER A 105 4.18 -14.55 37.04
C SER A 105 5.12 -13.59 37.76
N LEU A 106 5.67 -12.64 37.03
CA LEU A 106 6.65 -11.69 37.57
C LEU A 106 6.04 -10.86 38.72
N THR A 107 6.67 -10.93 39.89
CA THR A 107 6.25 -10.25 41.13
C THR A 107 7.31 -9.29 41.65
N GLU A 108 6.96 -8.46 42.63
CA GLU A 108 7.92 -7.60 43.35
C GLU A 108 9.00 -8.40 44.07
N GLU A 109 8.63 -9.58 44.59
CA GLU A 109 9.54 -10.49 45.28
C GLU A 109 10.59 -11.05 44.30
N ASP A 110 10.16 -11.38 43.05
CA ASP A 110 11.09 -11.79 42.00
C ASP A 110 12.11 -10.70 41.64
N LEU A 111 11.65 -9.44 41.54
CA LEU A 111 12.54 -8.31 41.29
C LEU A 111 13.52 -8.11 42.47
N GLY A 112 13.03 -8.26 43.67
CA GLY A 112 13.87 -8.19 44.88
C GLY A 112 14.96 -9.28 44.92
N ALA A 113 14.60 -10.52 44.57
CA ALA A 113 15.54 -11.63 44.48
C ALA A 113 16.64 -11.39 43.43
N VAL A 114 16.27 -10.95 42.23
CA VAL A 114 17.24 -10.63 41.17
C VAL A 114 18.12 -9.43 41.55
N ALA A 115 17.55 -8.41 42.20
CA ALA A 115 18.33 -7.26 42.69
C ALA A 115 19.38 -7.68 43.72
N GLN A 116 19.05 -8.64 44.60
CA GLN A 116 19.97 -9.21 45.58
C GLN A 116 21.06 -10.04 44.90
N GLU A 117 20.71 -10.90 43.93
CA GLU A 117 21.66 -11.66 43.15
C GLU A 117 22.65 -10.76 42.38
N LEU A 118 22.21 -9.59 41.90
CA LEU A 118 23.05 -8.59 41.25
C LEU A 118 23.92 -7.76 42.23
N GLY A 119 23.70 -7.88 43.56
CA GLY A 119 24.38 -7.10 44.58
C GLY A 119 23.95 -5.63 44.66
N LEU A 120 22.84 -5.27 44.06
CA LEU A 120 22.34 -3.88 43.97
C LEU A 120 21.72 -3.41 45.28
N ALA A 121 21.32 -4.32 46.17
CA ALA A 121 20.74 -4.02 47.48
C ALA A 121 21.74 -3.47 48.48
N GLU A 122 23.04 -3.74 48.30
CA GLU A 122 24.12 -3.36 49.19
C GLU A 122 24.85 -2.08 48.77
N LEU A 123 24.47 -1.47 47.66
CA LEU A 123 25.11 -0.28 47.10
C LEU A 123 24.78 1.00 47.90
N PRO A 124 25.76 1.94 48.07
CA PRO A 124 25.48 3.28 48.59
C PRO A 124 24.40 3.99 47.78
N THR A 125 23.51 4.73 48.44
CA THR A 125 22.33 5.37 47.81
C THR A 125 22.69 6.22 46.59
N ALA A 126 23.75 7.01 46.66
CA ALA A 126 24.20 7.87 45.57
C ALA A 126 24.69 7.09 44.33
N GLU A 127 25.31 5.92 44.55
CA GLU A 127 25.78 5.04 43.49
C GLU A 127 24.60 4.27 42.87
N ALA A 128 23.72 3.75 43.71
CA ALA A 128 22.47 3.11 43.25
C ALA A 128 21.62 4.05 42.41
N ASP A 129 21.50 5.33 42.75
CA ASP A 129 20.74 6.32 42.00
C ASP A 129 21.34 6.63 40.61
N ARG A 130 22.68 6.67 40.52
CA ARG A 130 23.40 6.83 39.24
C ARG A 130 23.16 5.64 38.31
N ILE A 131 23.29 4.42 38.86
CA ILE A 131 23.05 3.19 38.09
C ILE A 131 21.62 3.13 37.61
N ARG A 132 20.63 3.44 38.47
CA ARG A 132 19.22 3.50 38.08
C ARG A 132 18.95 4.54 36.98
N ALA A 133 19.56 5.71 37.05
CA ALA A 133 19.42 6.76 36.06
C ALA A 133 19.96 6.31 34.68
N ALA A 134 21.14 5.67 34.67
CA ALA A 134 21.74 5.12 33.46
C ALA A 134 20.89 3.95 32.85
N ALA A 135 20.37 3.09 33.73
CA ALA A 135 19.47 2.00 33.31
C ALA A 135 18.19 2.53 32.68
N ARG A 136 17.56 3.57 33.24
CA ARG A 136 16.40 4.25 32.67
C ARG A 136 16.67 4.83 31.28
N ASP A 137 17.80 5.55 31.13
CA ASP A 137 18.17 6.13 29.83
C ASP A 137 18.34 5.07 28.74
N ARG A 138 18.91 3.90 29.09
CA ARG A 138 19.02 2.77 28.15
C ARG A 138 17.66 2.21 27.77
N VAL A 139 16.80 1.94 28.75
CA VAL A 139 15.43 1.44 28.49
C VAL A 139 14.62 2.45 27.67
N ASP A 140 14.69 3.75 27.97
CA ASP A 140 13.99 4.80 27.24
C ASP A 140 14.50 4.92 25.79
N THR A 141 15.80 4.74 25.57
CA THR A 141 16.39 4.68 24.23
C THR A 141 15.87 3.48 23.45
N ASP A 142 15.81 2.30 24.06
CA ASP A 142 15.30 1.09 23.42
C ASP A 142 13.81 1.22 23.09
N VAL A 143 13.03 1.77 24.02
CA VAL A 143 11.59 2.05 23.79
C VAL A 143 11.40 3.02 22.62
N SER A 144 12.20 4.08 22.57
CA SER A 144 12.16 5.05 21.46
C SER A 144 12.53 4.40 20.13
N SER A 145 13.58 3.57 20.12
CA SER A 145 14.00 2.76 18.97
C SER A 145 12.92 1.77 18.54
N ALA A 146 12.24 1.11 19.49
CA ALA A 146 11.14 0.22 19.18
C ALA A 146 10.01 0.94 18.44
N TYR A 147 9.61 2.14 18.89
CA TYR A 147 8.60 2.94 18.20
C TYR A 147 9.06 3.38 16.81
N ALA A 148 10.29 3.85 16.67
CA ALA A 148 10.86 4.29 15.39
C ALA A 148 11.01 3.12 14.40
N SER A 149 11.29 1.90 14.89
CA SER A 149 11.34 0.65 14.11
C SER A 149 9.96 0.04 13.82
N GLY A 150 8.86 0.68 14.23
CA GLY A 150 7.50 0.18 14.00
C GLY A 150 7.11 -1.04 14.85
N VAL A 151 7.75 -1.28 15.99
CA VAL A 151 7.46 -2.40 16.90
C VAL A 151 6.16 -2.13 17.66
N ARG A 152 5.10 -2.86 17.31
CA ARG A 152 3.76 -2.73 17.92
C ARG A 152 3.50 -3.73 19.04
N PHE A 153 4.08 -4.91 18.96
CA PHE A 153 3.94 -6.02 19.91
C PHE A 153 5.30 -6.65 20.20
N VAL A 154 5.38 -7.44 21.25
CA VAL A 154 6.57 -8.20 21.65
C VAL A 154 6.23 -9.68 21.79
N PRO A 155 7.17 -10.58 21.46
CA PRO A 155 8.47 -10.29 20.87
C PRO A 155 8.38 -9.87 19.40
N THR A 156 9.29 -9.00 18.95
CA THR A 156 9.48 -8.67 17.53
C THR A 156 10.96 -8.83 17.19
N PHE A 157 11.22 -9.49 16.06
CA PHE A 157 12.57 -9.84 15.64
C PHE A 157 12.99 -9.09 14.39
N PHE A 158 14.30 -8.79 14.32
CA PHE A 158 14.95 -8.27 13.13
C PHE A 158 16.18 -9.14 12.82
N ILE A 159 16.25 -9.66 11.61
CA ILE A 159 17.39 -10.44 11.10
C ILE A 159 18.16 -9.55 10.13
N ASN A 160 19.45 -9.30 10.44
CA ASN A 160 20.31 -8.40 9.66
C ASN A 160 19.66 -7.02 9.40
N GLY A 161 19.02 -6.46 10.44
CA GLY A 161 18.38 -5.15 10.41
C GLY A 161 17.02 -5.11 9.73
N ARG A 162 16.44 -6.25 9.32
CA ARG A 162 15.13 -6.37 8.70
C ARG A 162 14.16 -7.10 9.62
N ARG A 163 12.94 -6.60 9.70
CA ARG A 163 11.88 -7.21 10.48
C ARG A 163 11.57 -8.61 9.97
N TYR A 164 11.47 -9.55 10.90
CA TYR A 164 11.06 -10.91 10.65
C TYR A 164 9.59 -11.08 11.04
N ASP A 165 8.73 -11.33 10.05
CA ASP A 165 7.30 -11.49 10.22
C ASP A 165 6.85 -12.97 10.01
N GLY A 166 7.80 -13.92 10.12
CA GLY A 166 7.55 -15.36 10.01
C GLY A 166 7.16 -16.02 11.33
N PRO A 167 6.82 -17.32 11.28
CA PRO A 167 6.59 -18.13 12.49
C PRO A 167 7.80 -18.21 13.41
N TRP A 168 7.59 -18.36 14.71
CA TRP A 168 8.65 -18.42 15.72
C TRP A 168 9.07 -19.86 16.03
N ASP A 169 9.11 -20.70 15.01
CA ASP A 169 9.66 -22.05 15.08
C ASP A 169 11.13 -22.08 14.62
N GLU A 170 11.85 -23.09 15.08
CA GLU A 170 13.29 -23.25 14.85
C GLU A 170 13.63 -23.33 13.36
N SER A 171 12.84 -24.08 12.57
CA SER A 171 13.07 -24.25 11.14
C SER A 171 12.88 -22.95 10.35
N SER A 172 11.85 -22.18 10.67
CA SER A 172 11.57 -20.89 10.01
C SER A 172 12.62 -19.83 10.34
N PHE A 173 13.12 -19.79 11.58
CA PHE A 173 14.25 -18.93 11.95
C PHE A 173 15.53 -19.35 11.24
N THR A 174 15.84 -20.64 11.23
CA THR A 174 17.02 -21.20 10.55
C THR A 174 17.00 -20.87 9.06
N ASP A 175 15.87 -21.10 8.38
CA ASP A 175 15.70 -20.76 6.96
C ASP A 175 15.88 -19.26 6.68
N ALA A 176 15.32 -18.40 7.53
CA ALA A 176 15.46 -16.95 7.40
C ALA A 176 16.91 -16.49 7.62
N MET A 177 17.67 -17.14 8.52
CA MET A 177 19.05 -16.80 8.83
C MET A 177 20.05 -17.37 7.82
N LEU A 178 19.87 -18.59 7.35
CA LEU A 178 20.76 -19.24 6.37
C LEU A 178 20.67 -18.61 4.98
N GLY A 179 19.62 -17.82 4.72
CA GLY A 179 19.48 -17.07 3.47
C GLY A 179 19.54 -17.98 2.25
N SER A 180 18.69 -19.01 2.19
CA SER A 180 18.52 -19.83 0.99
C SER A 180 18.34 -18.94 -0.25
N LEU A 181 18.70 -19.41 -1.44
CA LEU A 181 18.53 -18.62 -2.67
C LEU A 181 17.08 -18.12 -2.79
N GLY A 182 16.10 -18.97 -2.45
CA GLY A 182 14.68 -18.60 -2.41
C GLY A 182 14.38 -17.48 -1.40
N HIS A 183 15.00 -17.52 -0.21
CA HIS A 183 14.84 -16.46 0.79
C HIS A 183 15.46 -15.13 0.32
N ARG A 184 16.66 -15.15 -0.29
CA ARG A 184 17.29 -13.94 -0.86
C ARG A 184 16.46 -13.32 -1.98
N VAL A 185 15.94 -14.14 -2.88
CA VAL A 185 15.06 -13.67 -3.97
C VAL A 185 13.77 -13.10 -3.41
N ARG A 186 13.15 -13.81 -2.43
CA ARG A 186 11.93 -13.34 -1.78
C ARG A 186 12.15 -12.02 -1.03
N THR A 187 13.23 -11.89 -0.25
CA THR A 187 13.53 -10.65 0.46
C THR A 187 13.86 -9.49 -0.48
N ALA A 188 14.63 -9.72 -1.55
CA ALA A 188 14.89 -8.71 -2.57
C ALA A 188 13.60 -8.29 -3.29
N ALA A 189 12.72 -9.23 -3.60
CA ALA A 189 11.41 -8.94 -4.20
C ALA A 189 10.51 -8.13 -3.25
N LEU A 190 10.48 -8.48 -1.94
CA LEU A 190 9.72 -7.73 -0.93
C LEU A 190 10.30 -6.33 -0.70
N GLU A 191 11.62 -6.17 -0.74
CA GLU A 191 12.26 -4.83 -0.67
C GLU A 191 11.88 -3.97 -1.87
N PHE A 192 11.98 -4.54 -3.07
CA PHE A 192 11.55 -3.84 -4.27
C PHE A 192 10.07 -3.47 -4.17
N ALA A 193 9.21 -4.39 -3.72
CA ALA A 193 7.79 -4.14 -3.54
C ALA A 193 7.49 -3.09 -2.43
N SER A 194 8.31 -2.99 -1.40
CA SER A 194 8.17 -1.97 -0.35
C SER A 194 8.59 -0.56 -0.81
N TRP A 195 9.36 -0.46 -1.90
CA TRP A 195 9.74 0.81 -2.49
C TRP A 195 8.57 1.44 -3.24
N ALA A 196 8.08 2.58 -2.78
CA ALA A 196 6.86 3.21 -3.29
C ALA A 196 6.80 3.40 -4.83
N PRO A 197 7.91 3.68 -5.56
CA PRO A 197 7.88 3.81 -7.01
C PRO A 197 7.98 2.49 -7.80
N SER A 198 8.14 1.35 -7.14
CA SER A 198 8.45 0.06 -7.77
C SER A 198 7.45 -0.38 -8.85
N THR A 199 6.15 -0.13 -8.64
CA THR A 199 5.10 -0.43 -9.61
C THR A 199 5.25 0.38 -10.90
N GLY A 200 5.55 1.69 -10.78
CA GLY A 200 5.80 2.55 -11.93
C GLY A 200 7.06 2.15 -12.71
N VAL A 201 8.13 1.76 -12.01
CA VAL A 201 9.36 1.27 -12.65
C VAL A 201 9.11 -0.04 -13.40
N LEU A 202 8.38 -0.97 -12.79
CA LEU A 202 8.05 -2.25 -13.44
C LEU A 202 7.19 -2.04 -14.68
N LEU A 203 6.24 -1.12 -14.60
CA LEU A 203 5.36 -0.76 -15.71
C LEU A 203 6.15 -0.12 -16.87
N LEU A 204 7.10 0.77 -16.53
CA LEU A 204 8.01 1.37 -17.52
C LEU A 204 8.88 0.32 -18.21
N LEU A 205 9.44 -0.62 -17.45
CA LEU A 205 10.25 -1.71 -17.98
C LEU A 205 9.42 -2.62 -18.90
N ALA A 206 8.20 -3.01 -18.49
CA ALA A 206 7.30 -3.81 -19.31
C ALA A 206 6.98 -3.12 -20.64
N THR A 207 6.73 -1.80 -20.59
CA THR A 207 6.50 -0.98 -21.78
C THR A 207 7.73 -0.92 -22.69
N ALA A 208 8.90 -0.63 -22.13
CA ALA A 208 10.14 -0.58 -22.91
C ALA A 208 10.42 -1.93 -23.59
N ILE A 209 10.22 -3.03 -22.88
CA ILE A 209 10.35 -4.39 -23.43
C ILE A 209 9.35 -4.61 -24.59
N ALA A 210 8.08 -4.23 -24.40
CA ALA A 210 7.07 -4.37 -25.44
C ALA A 210 7.43 -3.59 -26.72
N VAL A 211 7.85 -2.32 -26.56
CA VAL A 211 8.26 -1.47 -27.69
C VAL A 211 9.50 -2.03 -28.38
N VAL A 212 10.52 -2.46 -27.63
CA VAL A 212 11.75 -3.03 -28.21
C VAL A 212 11.44 -4.31 -28.98
N ILE A 213 10.65 -5.23 -28.41
CA ILE A 213 10.30 -6.48 -29.08
C ILE A 213 9.46 -6.19 -30.33
N ALA A 214 8.46 -5.30 -30.26
CA ALA A 214 7.61 -4.96 -31.38
C ALA A 214 8.39 -4.36 -32.58
N ASN A 215 9.52 -3.67 -32.32
CA ASN A 215 10.38 -3.07 -33.34
C ASN A 215 11.61 -3.95 -33.70
N SER A 216 11.67 -5.18 -33.21
CA SER A 216 12.72 -6.15 -33.51
C SER A 216 12.25 -7.18 -34.55
N ALA A 217 13.17 -8.07 -34.97
CA ALA A 217 12.84 -9.22 -35.83
C ALA A 217 11.81 -10.18 -35.17
N ALA A 218 11.64 -10.13 -33.86
CA ALA A 218 10.65 -10.92 -33.13
C ALA A 218 9.24 -10.27 -33.10
N GLY A 219 9.06 -9.06 -33.65
CA GLY A 219 7.81 -8.32 -33.64
C GLY A 219 6.61 -9.11 -34.15
N PRO A 220 6.67 -9.75 -35.35
CA PRO A 220 5.57 -10.57 -35.84
C PRO A 220 5.21 -11.76 -34.96
N ALA A 221 6.20 -12.41 -34.35
CA ALA A 221 5.96 -13.51 -33.41
C ALA A 221 5.32 -13.02 -32.09
N PHE A 222 5.73 -11.84 -31.62
CA PHE A 222 5.15 -11.19 -30.46
C PHE A 222 3.70 -10.81 -30.66
N ASP A 223 3.37 -10.27 -31.83
CA ASP A 223 1.98 -9.95 -32.19
C ASP A 223 1.13 -11.22 -32.33
N ALA A 224 1.64 -12.25 -33.00
CA ALA A 224 0.98 -13.55 -33.13
C ALA A 224 0.71 -14.22 -31.77
N PHE A 225 1.64 -14.07 -30.81
CA PHE A 225 1.46 -14.58 -29.45
C PHE A 225 0.24 -13.95 -28.76
N TRP A 226 0.10 -12.63 -28.83
CA TRP A 226 -1.05 -11.95 -28.20
C TRP A 226 -2.38 -12.23 -28.90
N HIS A 227 -2.35 -12.55 -30.18
CA HIS A 227 -3.53 -12.92 -30.96
C HIS A 227 -3.84 -14.43 -30.92
N ALA A 228 -2.99 -15.24 -30.28
CA ALA A 228 -3.25 -16.67 -30.10
C ALA A 228 -4.53 -16.88 -29.26
N GLU A 229 -5.41 -17.75 -29.76
CA GLU A 229 -6.69 -18.06 -29.11
C GLU A 229 -6.49 -19.04 -27.94
N LEU A 230 -7.00 -18.66 -26.77
CA LEU A 230 -7.07 -19.49 -25.57
C LEU A 230 -8.54 -19.60 -25.14
N GLY A 231 -9.03 -20.83 -24.93
CA GLY A 231 -10.40 -21.02 -24.47
C GLY A 231 -10.76 -22.48 -24.25
N LEU A 232 -11.97 -22.66 -23.73
CA LEU A 232 -12.57 -23.97 -23.49
C LEU A 232 -13.66 -24.23 -24.54
N THR A 233 -13.68 -25.46 -25.09
CA THR A 233 -14.76 -25.96 -25.93
C THR A 233 -15.48 -27.07 -25.19
N LEU A 234 -16.80 -26.93 -25.03
CA LEU A 234 -17.64 -27.93 -24.37
C LEU A 234 -18.77 -28.28 -25.35
N GLY A 235 -18.63 -29.37 -26.13
CA GLY A 235 -19.56 -29.70 -27.20
C GLY A 235 -19.59 -28.60 -28.27
N ASP A 236 -20.79 -28.10 -28.60
CA ASP A 236 -21.00 -27.03 -29.59
C ASP A 236 -20.75 -25.62 -29.01
N ALA A 237 -20.60 -25.50 -27.70
CA ALA A 237 -20.29 -24.23 -27.05
C ALA A 237 -18.78 -24.01 -27.03
N SER A 238 -18.29 -22.95 -27.68
CA SER A 238 -16.89 -22.56 -27.64
C SER A 238 -16.75 -21.15 -27.05
N ALA A 239 -16.02 -21.03 -25.97
CA ALA A 239 -15.59 -19.75 -25.42
C ALA A 239 -14.09 -19.58 -25.67
N ARG A 240 -13.74 -19.07 -26.87
CA ARG A 240 -12.36 -18.81 -27.28
C ARG A 240 -12.16 -17.31 -27.44
N MET A 241 -11.10 -16.80 -26.84
CA MET A 241 -10.70 -15.40 -26.96
C MET A 241 -9.18 -15.32 -27.13
N SER A 242 -8.69 -14.28 -27.83
CA SER A 242 -7.25 -14.06 -27.92
C SER A 242 -6.65 -13.76 -26.53
N LEU A 243 -5.38 -14.05 -26.35
CA LEU A 243 -4.65 -13.69 -25.11
C LEU A 243 -4.77 -12.19 -24.81
N LEU A 244 -4.72 -11.35 -25.85
CA LEU A 244 -4.95 -9.90 -25.73
C LEU A 244 -6.33 -9.59 -25.14
N HIS A 245 -7.37 -10.27 -25.57
CA HIS A 245 -8.73 -10.13 -25.03
C HIS A 245 -8.81 -10.58 -23.56
N TRP A 246 -8.16 -11.70 -23.21
CA TRP A 246 -8.08 -12.16 -21.83
C TRP A 246 -7.39 -11.16 -20.92
N VAL A 247 -6.36 -10.46 -21.42
CA VAL A 247 -5.68 -9.39 -20.68
C VAL A 247 -6.59 -8.18 -20.52
N ASN A 248 -7.23 -7.72 -21.60
CA ASN A 248 -8.02 -6.48 -21.60
C ASN A 248 -9.37 -6.63 -20.89
N ASP A 249 -10.02 -7.78 -20.96
CA ASP A 249 -11.35 -8.01 -20.39
C ASP A 249 -11.31 -8.84 -19.10
N GLY A 250 -10.38 -9.79 -18.99
CA GLY A 250 -10.24 -10.66 -17.82
C GLY A 250 -9.35 -10.04 -16.74
N LEU A 251 -8.07 -9.86 -17.04
CA LEU A 251 -7.10 -9.36 -16.05
C LEU A 251 -7.42 -7.90 -15.63
N LEU A 252 -7.80 -7.06 -16.58
CA LEU A 252 -8.14 -5.67 -16.28
C LEU A 252 -9.41 -5.55 -15.43
N THR A 253 -10.35 -6.52 -15.51
CA THR A 253 -11.52 -6.58 -14.60
C THR A 253 -11.07 -6.76 -13.14
N ILE A 254 -10.03 -7.57 -12.90
CA ILE A 254 -9.44 -7.73 -11.54
C ILE A 254 -8.81 -6.42 -11.07
N PHE A 255 -8.13 -5.70 -11.96
CA PHE A 255 -7.60 -4.37 -11.62
C PHE A 255 -8.74 -3.41 -11.23
N PHE A 256 -9.80 -3.33 -12.03
CA PHE A 256 -10.93 -2.45 -11.72
C PHE A 256 -11.75 -2.90 -10.49
N LEU A 257 -11.75 -4.19 -10.17
CA LEU A 257 -12.27 -4.66 -8.88
C LEU A 257 -11.46 -4.09 -7.71
N VAL A 258 -10.14 -4.13 -7.78
CA VAL A 258 -9.24 -3.59 -6.75
C VAL A 258 -9.44 -2.08 -6.62
N VAL A 259 -9.39 -1.36 -7.74
CA VAL A 259 -9.64 0.10 -7.76
C VAL A 259 -11.03 0.43 -7.20
N GLY A 260 -12.07 -0.32 -7.60
CA GLY A 260 -13.42 -0.14 -7.07
C GLY A 260 -13.53 -0.36 -5.55
N LEU A 261 -12.79 -1.33 -5.01
CA LEU A 261 -12.71 -1.55 -3.56
C LEU A 261 -11.94 -0.43 -2.85
N GLU A 262 -10.84 0.06 -3.42
CA GLU A 262 -10.10 1.22 -2.91
C GLU A 262 -10.99 2.46 -2.88
N ILE A 263 -11.70 2.72 -3.96
CA ILE A 263 -12.69 3.79 -4.08
C ILE A 263 -13.72 3.70 -2.95
N LYS A 264 -14.37 2.53 -2.80
CA LYS A 264 -15.38 2.32 -1.78
C LYS A 264 -14.83 2.51 -0.37
N ARG A 265 -13.61 2.05 -0.11
CA ARG A 265 -12.92 2.26 1.16
C ARG A 265 -12.67 3.74 1.43
N GLU A 266 -12.15 4.48 0.43
CA GLU A 266 -11.89 5.92 0.57
C GLU A 266 -13.16 6.73 0.85
N PHE A 267 -14.30 6.38 0.22
CA PHE A 267 -15.59 7.03 0.48
C PHE A 267 -16.25 6.62 1.79
N THR A 268 -15.95 5.43 2.33
CA THR A 268 -16.61 4.94 3.55
C THR A 268 -15.81 5.21 4.83
N THR A 269 -14.48 5.05 4.78
CA THR A 269 -13.59 5.14 5.95
C THR A 269 -12.34 5.99 5.71
N GLY A 270 -12.05 6.35 4.46
CA GLY A 270 -10.85 7.06 4.06
C GLY A 270 -10.98 8.59 4.00
N SER A 271 -10.05 9.21 3.26
CA SER A 271 -9.94 10.67 3.14
C SER A 271 -11.12 11.34 2.45
N LEU A 272 -11.88 10.61 1.62
CA LEU A 272 -13.07 11.08 0.91
C LEU A 272 -14.38 10.87 1.69
N ALA A 273 -14.34 10.33 2.90
CA ALA A 273 -15.55 10.10 3.71
C ALA A 273 -16.27 11.40 4.13
N GLY A 274 -15.52 12.52 4.20
CA GLY A 274 -16.07 13.85 4.52
C GLY A 274 -16.47 14.64 3.27
N ARG A 275 -17.70 15.15 3.19
CA ARG A 275 -18.17 15.95 2.05
C ARG A 275 -17.26 17.13 1.69
N ARG A 276 -16.71 17.82 2.70
CA ARG A 276 -15.81 18.97 2.48
C ARG A 276 -14.41 18.56 2.01
N SER A 277 -13.89 17.42 2.49
CA SER A 277 -12.58 16.91 2.08
C SER A 277 -12.61 16.28 0.69
N ALA A 278 -13.73 15.69 0.30
CA ALA A 278 -13.93 15.08 -1.02
C ALA A 278 -14.19 16.11 -2.13
N ALA A 279 -14.75 17.27 -1.80
CA ALA A 279 -15.22 18.24 -2.80
C ALA A 279 -14.10 18.74 -3.74
N LEU A 280 -12.91 19.02 -3.23
CA LEU A 280 -11.80 19.54 -4.05
C LEU A 280 -11.23 18.46 -5.00
N PRO A 281 -10.90 17.23 -4.56
CA PRO A 281 -10.49 16.14 -5.46
C PRO A 281 -11.54 15.82 -6.53
N ILE A 282 -12.83 15.79 -6.16
CA ILE A 282 -13.93 15.53 -7.11
C ILE A 282 -14.01 16.64 -8.17
N ALA A 283 -13.94 17.89 -7.76
CA ALA A 283 -13.96 19.01 -8.70
C ALA A 283 -12.75 18.98 -9.65
N ALA A 284 -11.55 18.69 -9.12
CA ALA A 284 -10.33 18.55 -9.90
C ALA A 284 -10.46 17.43 -10.95
N ALA A 285 -10.98 16.25 -10.56
CA ALA A 285 -11.18 15.13 -11.46
C ALA A 285 -12.20 15.45 -12.56
N ILE A 286 -13.37 16.01 -12.21
CA ILE A 286 -14.39 16.40 -13.20
C ILE A 286 -13.80 17.38 -14.22
N GLY A 287 -13.09 18.43 -13.76
CA GLY A 287 -12.44 19.36 -14.65
C GLY A 287 -11.33 18.73 -15.48
N GLY A 288 -10.53 17.86 -14.85
CA GLY A 288 -9.48 17.06 -15.49
C GLY A 288 -9.98 16.07 -16.54
N MET A 289 -11.23 15.67 -16.50
CA MET A 289 -11.89 14.86 -17.55
C MET A 289 -12.57 15.74 -18.63
N ALA A 290 -13.34 16.73 -18.20
CA ALA A 290 -14.17 17.51 -19.11
C ALA A 290 -13.33 18.40 -20.05
N VAL A 291 -12.30 19.08 -19.54
CA VAL A 291 -11.51 20.03 -20.35
C VAL A 291 -10.70 19.31 -21.45
N PRO A 292 -9.98 18.19 -21.20
CA PRO A 292 -9.33 17.43 -22.27
C PRO A 292 -10.30 16.93 -23.33
N ALA A 293 -11.46 16.42 -22.92
CA ALA A 293 -12.50 15.95 -23.82
C ALA A 293 -13.02 17.10 -24.71
N LEU A 294 -13.25 18.28 -24.14
CA LEU A 294 -13.67 19.46 -24.88
C LEU A 294 -12.59 19.95 -25.86
N ILE A 295 -11.32 19.98 -25.45
CA ILE A 295 -10.20 20.36 -26.35
C ILE A 295 -10.10 19.37 -27.50
N TYR A 296 -10.17 18.07 -27.24
CA TYR A 296 -10.16 17.06 -28.28
C TYR A 296 -11.33 17.25 -29.27
N SER A 297 -12.54 17.38 -28.75
CA SER A 297 -13.74 17.57 -29.58
C SER A 297 -13.74 18.89 -30.36
N ALA A 298 -13.09 19.93 -29.84
CA ALA A 298 -12.91 21.19 -30.56
C ALA A 298 -11.90 21.08 -31.71
N LEU A 299 -10.85 20.28 -31.54
CA LEU A 299 -9.84 20.03 -32.58
C LEU A 299 -10.31 19.01 -33.62
N ILE A 300 -11.13 18.04 -33.20
CA ILE A 300 -11.71 17.00 -34.08
C ILE A 300 -13.23 16.96 -33.90
N PRO A 301 -13.97 17.94 -34.43
CA PRO A 301 -15.42 18.03 -34.23
C PRO A 301 -16.20 16.97 -35.00
N GLN A 302 -15.64 16.44 -36.08
CA GLN A 302 -16.31 15.48 -36.98
C GLN A 302 -15.29 14.53 -37.64
N GLY A 303 -15.77 13.43 -38.18
CA GLY A 303 -14.94 12.46 -38.89
C GLY A 303 -14.69 11.17 -38.10
N PRO A 304 -13.88 10.23 -38.64
CA PRO A 304 -13.69 8.89 -38.05
C PRO A 304 -13.02 8.92 -36.69
N TRP A 305 -12.30 9.99 -36.37
CA TRP A 305 -11.59 10.13 -35.08
C TRP A 305 -12.40 10.87 -34.02
N SER A 306 -13.60 11.39 -34.36
CA SER A 306 -14.43 12.14 -33.39
C SER A 306 -14.77 11.34 -32.13
N HIS A 307 -14.82 10.01 -32.21
CA HIS A 307 -15.06 9.13 -31.06
C HIS A 307 -13.90 9.04 -30.08
N GLY A 308 -12.69 9.52 -30.41
CA GLY A 308 -11.51 9.45 -29.58
C GLY A 308 -11.46 10.44 -28.41
N TRP A 309 -12.51 11.25 -28.18
CA TRP A 309 -12.53 12.29 -27.14
C TRP A 309 -12.30 11.77 -25.71
N GLY A 310 -12.61 10.50 -25.44
CA GLY A 310 -12.35 9.86 -24.15
C GLY A 310 -10.88 9.53 -23.90
N VAL A 311 -10.04 9.42 -24.94
CA VAL A 311 -8.64 9.02 -24.81
C VAL A 311 -7.83 9.97 -23.92
N PRO A 312 -7.88 11.32 -24.09
CA PRO A 312 -7.10 12.23 -23.28
C PRO A 312 -7.70 12.54 -21.91
N MET A 313 -8.83 11.97 -21.54
CA MET A 313 -9.46 12.26 -20.25
C MET A 313 -8.94 11.39 -19.10
N ALA A 314 -8.36 10.24 -19.37
CA ALA A 314 -7.93 9.30 -18.34
C ALA A 314 -6.54 9.61 -17.80
N THR A 315 -6.31 9.31 -16.51
CA THR A 315 -5.01 9.39 -15.83
C THR A 315 -4.49 8.00 -15.53
N ASP A 316 -3.19 7.78 -15.70
CA ASP A 316 -2.52 6.61 -15.15
C ASP A 316 -2.12 6.87 -13.69
N THR A 317 -3.00 6.46 -12.78
CA THR A 317 -2.83 6.65 -11.33
C THR A 317 -1.55 6.03 -10.82
N ALA A 318 -1.17 4.83 -11.31
CA ALA A 318 0.02 4.12 -10.86
C ALA A 318 1.30 4.90 -11.18
N PHE A 319 1.41 5.44 -12.40
CA PHE A 319 2.54 6.26 -12.81
C PHE A 319 2.59 7.62 -12.09
N ALA A 320 1.47 8.32 -12.01
CA ALA A 320 1.40 9.62 -11.38
C ALA A 320 1.77 9.55 -9.90
N VAL A 321 1.25 8.54 -9.17
CA VAL A 321 1.56 8.30 -7.75
C VAL A 321 3.00 7.84 -7.56
N ALA A 322 3.55 7.00 -8.44
CA ALA A 322 4.94 6.57 -8.37
C ALA A 322 5.90 7.78 -8.53
N LEU A 323 5.67 8.65 -9.52
CA LEU A 323 6.50 9.84 -9.73
C LEU A 323 6.44 10.82 -8.56
N ILE A 324 5.25 11.09 -8.03
CA ILE A 324 5.12 12.00 -6.88
C ILE A 324 5.76 11.40 -5.61
N ALA A 325 5.72 10.07 -5.45
CA ALA A 325 6.38 9.35 -4.37
C ALA A 325 7.92 9.42 -4.47
N MET A 326 8.48 9.34 -5.69
CA MET A 326 9.92 9.49 -5.94
C MET A 326 10.47 10.86 -5.54
N MET A 327 9.63 11.89 -5.54
CA MET A 327 10.03 13.24 -5.12
C MET A 327 10.21 13.38 -3.60
N GLY A 328 9.82 12.38 -2.82
CA GLY A 328 10.10 12.27 -1.40
C GLY A 328 9.57 13.46 -0.58
N ALA A 329 10.37 13.97 0.34
CA ALA A 329 10.01 15.06 1.24
C ALA A 329 9.76 16.43 0.55
N ARG A 330 10.02 16.56 -0.75
CA ARG A 330 9.74 17.80 -1.50
C ARG A 330 8.25 18.04 -1.73
N VAL A 331 7.45 16.99 -1.70
CA VAL A 331 6.01 17.09 -1.94
C VAL A 331 5.27 16.81 -0.64
N PRO A 332 4.42 17.75 -0.17
CA PRO A 332 3.58 17.55 1.00
C PRO A 332 2.74 16.27 0.89
N ILE A 333 2.54 15.57 2.02
CA ILE A 333 1.75 14.34 2.04
C ILE A 333 0.29 14.62 1.66
N GLU A 334 -0.23 15.79 2.01
CA GLU A 334 -1.58 16.25 1.70
C GLU A 334 -1.81 16.38 0.19
N LEU A 335 -0.78 16.82 -0.56
CA LEU A 335 -0.86 16.89 -2.02
C LEU A 335 -0.84 15.50 -2.67
N ARG A 336 -0.08 14.55 -2.09
CA ARG A 336 -0.10 13.14 -2.56
C ARG A 336 -1.47 12.52 -2.34
N VAL A 337 -2.03 12.67 -1.13
CA VAL A 337 -3.39 12.20 -0.81
C VAL A 337 -4.41 12.85 -1.73
N PHE A 338 -4.29 14.15 -1.99
CA PHE A 338 -5.18 14.86 -2.91
C PHE A 338 -5.10 14.32 -4.33
N LEU A 339 -3.88 14.11 -4.89
CA LEU A 339 -3.71 13.58 -6.24
C LEU A 339 -4.27 12.16 -6.34
N THR A 340 -3.97 11.30 -5.35
CA THR A 340 -4.52 9.94 -5.31
C THR A 340 -6.04 9.95 -5.27
N ALA A 341 -6.63 10.80 -4.42
CA ALA A 341 -8.08 10.93 -4.32
C ALA A 341 -8.73 11.43 -5.62
N ALA A 342 -8.12 12.41 -6.29
CA ALA A 342 -8.60 12.92 -7.57
C ALA A 342 -8.47 11.87 -8.68
N ALA A 343 -7.35 11.14 -8.73
CA ALA A 343 -7.13 10.07 -9.71
C ALA A 343 -8.12 8.90 -9.53
N ILE A 344 -8.45 8.55 -8.30
CA ILE A 344 -9.50 7.58 -7.98
C ILE A 344 -10.85 7.99 -8.57
N VAL A 345 -11.23 9.27 -8.47
CA VAL A 345 -12.48 9.80 -9.06
C VAL A 345 -12.42 9.83 -10.57
N ASP A 346 -11.24 10.15 -11.13
CA ASP A 346 -10.97 10.13 -12.56
C ASP A 346 -11.15 8.73 -13.17
N ASP A 347 -10.64 7.69 -12.50
CA ASP A 347 -10.80 6.28 -12.90
C ASP A 347 -12.27 5.87 -12.96
N ILE A 348 -13.10 6.28 -11.97
CA ILE A 348 -14.55 6.05 -12.00
C ILE A 348 -15.17 6.70 -13.25
N GLY A 349 -14.83 7.96 -13.48
CA GLY A 349 -15.36 8.71 -14.63
C GLY A 349 -14.97 8.05 -15.94
N ALA A 350 -13.73 7.62 -16.09
CA ALA A 350 -13.23 6.92 -17.28
C ALA A 350 -14.02 5.61 -17.53
N ILE A 351 -14.25 4.80 -16.48
CA ILE A 351 -15.02 3.55 -16.59
C ILE A 351 -16.46 3.83 -17.02
N ILE A 352 -17.11 4.83 -16.43
CA ILE A 352 -18.49 5.22 -16.79
C ILE A 352 -18.55 5.68 -18.24
N VAL A 353 -17.59 6.48 -18.70
CA VAL A 353 -17.52 6.95 -20.09
C VAL A 353 -17.33 5.78 -21.03
N VAL A 354 -16.40 4.86 -20.74
CA VAL A 354 -16.19 3.66 -21.56
C VAL A 354 -17.47 2.81 -21.63
N ALA A 355 -18.13 2.61 -20.50
CA ALA A 355 -19.35 1.81 -20.44
C ALA A 355 -20.53 2.40 -21.22
N ILE A 356 -20.63 3.74 -21.30
CA ILE A 356 -21.77 4.40 -21.98
C ILE A 356 -21.48 4.65 -23.46
N PHE A 357 -20.26 5.09 -23.79
CA PHE A 357 -19.95 5.63 -25.12
C PHE A 357 -19.18 4.68 -26.02
N TYR A 358 -18.57 3.62 -25.47
CA TYR A 358 -17.74 2.68 -26.24
C TYR A 358 -18.27 1.26 -26.22
N SER A 359 -19.52 1.04 -25.79
CA SER A 359 -20.20 -0.27 -25.83
C SER A 359 -20.62 -0.62 -27.24
N SER A 360 -20.60 -1.92 -27.56
CA SER A 360 -21.07 -2.49 -28.84
C SER A 360 -22.58 -2.74 -28.82
N GLU A 361 -23.09 -3.56 -29.74
CA GLU A 361 -24.52 -3.92 -29.80
C GLU A 361 -24.99 -4.58 -28.49
N LEU A 362 -26.02 -3.96 -27.87
CA LEU A 362 -26.51 -4.38 -26.56
C LEU A 362 -27.47 -5.56 -26.67
N GLN A 363 -27.17 -6.65 -25.96
CA GLN A 363 -28.01 -7.82 -25.84
C GLN A 363 -28.84 -7.79 -24.56
N LEU A 364 -30.13 -7.43 -24.66
CA LEU A 364 -31.02 -7.23 -23.51
C LEU A 364 -31.17 -8.45 -22.61
N GLY A 365 -31.08 -9.67 -23.13
CA GLY A 365 -31.15 -10.91 -22.32
C GLY A 365 -30.00 -11.01 -21.32
N TYR A 366 -28.78 -10.73 -21.75
CA TYR A 366 -27.62 -10.76 -20.88
C TYR A 366 -27.56 -9.56 -19.93
N ILE A 367 -28.08 -8.40 -20.35
CA ILE A 367 -28.26 -7.24 -19.45
C ILE A 367 -29.22 -7.60 -18.32
N ALA A 368 -30.34 -8.27 -18.62
CA ALA A 368 -31.28 -8.74 -17.61
C ALA A 368 -30.61 -9.77 -16.66
N GLY A 369 -29.77 -10.67 -17.20
CA GLY A 369 -28.96 -11.59 -16.41
C GLY A 369 -27.99 -10.86 -15.48
N ALA A 370 -27.25 -9.86 -15.99
CA ALA A 370 -26.34 -9.03 -15.20
C ALA A 370 -27.08 -8.28 -14.08
N ALA A 371 -28.28 -7.74 -14.37
CA ALA A 371 -29.14 -7.09 -13.37
C ALA A 371 -29.60 -8.09 -12.29
N GLY A 372 -29.97 -9.31 -12.67
CA GLY A 372 -30.32 -10.39 -11.73
C GLY A 372 -29.18 -10.77 -10.79
N VAL A 373 -27.98 -10.95 -11.35
CA VAL A 373 -26.77 -11.23 -10.53
C VAL A 373 -26.43 -10.05 -9.62
N THR A 374 -26.58 -8.81 -10.11
CA THR A 374 -26.38 -7.60 -9.29
C THR A 374 -27.38 -7.52 -8.14
N ALA A 375 -28.64 -7.89 -8.37
CA ALA A 375 -29.65 -7.98 -7.33
C ALA A 375 -29.29 -9.08 -6.28
N ALA A 376 -28.76 -10.22 -6.72
CA ALA A 376 -28.26 -11.27 -5.84
C ALA A 376 -27.07 -10.79 -4.99
N LEU A 377 -26.12 -10.02 -5.55
CA LEU A 377 -25.03 -9.37 -4.84
C LEU A 377 -25.56 -8.37 -3.79
N ALA A 378 -26.58 -7.57 -4.14
CA ALA A 378 -27.20 -6.63 -3.21
C ALA A 378 -27.87 -7.37 -2.04
N MET A 379 -28.56 -8.48 -2.32
CA MET A 379 -29.21 -9.31 -1.29
C MET A 379 -28.16 -9.95 -0.38
N LEU A 380 -27.05 -10.48 -0.94
CA LEU A 380 -25.95 -11.05 -0.19
C LEU A 380 -25.30 -10.03 0.75
N ASN A 381 -25.10 -8.80 0.28
CA ASN A 381 -24.58 -7.70 1.08
C ASN A 381 -25.56 -7.34 2.22
N ARG A 382 -26.86 -7.21 1.94
CA ARG A 382 -27.89 -6.91 2.98
C ARG A 382 -28.05 -8.03 4.01
N SER A 383 -27.79 -9.28 3.60
CA SER A 383 -27.84 -10.44 4.52
C SER A 383 -26.60 -10.53 5.42
N GLY A 384 -25.66 -9.60 5.33
CA GLY A 384 -24.48 -9.55 6.19
C GLY A 384 -23.50 -10.71 5.97
N VAL A 385 -23.38 -11.23 4.75
CA VAL A 385 -22.43 -12.29 4.43
C VAL A 385 -21.03 -11.69 4.30
N TYR A 386 -20.11 -12.10 5.19
CA TYR A 386 -18.73 -11.61 5.22
C TYR A 386 -17.70 -12.56 4.57
N ARG A 387 -18.13 -13.68 3.98
CA ARG A 387 -17.25 -14.56 3.21
C ARG A 387 -17.03 -14.00 1.81
N ALA A 388 -15.76 -13.98 1.35
CA ALA A 388 -15.41 -13.46 0.01
C ALA A 388 -15.85 -14.42 -1.13
N SER A 389 -15.87 -15.76 -0.90
CA SER A 389 -16.13 -16.75 -1.94
C SER A 389 -17.48 -16.60 -2.67
N PRO A 390 -18.63 -16.32 -2.02
CA PRO A 390 -19.88 -16.09 -2.75
C PRO A 390 -19.84 -14.87 -3.67
N TYR A 391 -19.16 -13.80 -3.24
CA TYR A 391 -18.98 -12.59 -4.05
C TYR A 391 -18.13 -12.87 -5.28
N VAL A 392 -17.05 -13.67 -5.14
CA VAL A 392 -16.21 -14.06 -6.29
C VAL A 392 -16.99 -14.89 -7.30
N LEU A 393 -17.78 -15.88 -6.85
CA LEU A 393 -18.60 -16.71 -7.74
C LEU A 393 -19.65 -15.88 -8.50
N LEU A 394 -20.38 -15.01 -7.78
CA LEU A 394 -21.33 -14.10 -8.42
C LEU A 394 -20.61 -13.07 -9.31
N GLY A 395 -19.39 -12.67 -8.96
CA GLY A 395 -18.55 -11.78 -9.76
C GLY A 395 -18.17 -12.40 -11.11
N ILE A 396 -17.82 -13.69 -11.13
CA ILE A 396 -17.56 -14.43 -12.38
C ILE A 396 -18.83 -14.53 -13.23
N ALA A 397 -19.98 -14.85 -12.61
CA ALA A 397 -21.25 -14.88 -13.32
C ALA A 397 -21.64 -13.51 -13.88
N LEU A 398 -21.41 -12.43 -13.10
CA LEU A 398 -21.61 -11.05 -13.54
C LEU A 398 -20.71 -10.71 -14.74
N TRP A 399 -19.42 -11.08 -14.66
CA TRP A 399 -18.47 -10.85 -15.74
C TRP A 399 -18.89 -11.53 -17.04
N VAL A 400 -19.32 -12.78 -16.98
CA VAL A 400 -19.85 -13.52 -18.15
C VAL A 400 -21.07 -12.81 -18.75
N CYS A 401 -22.04 -12.41 -17.91
CA CYS A 401 -23.23 -11.70 -18.37
C CYS A 401 -22.90 -10.34 -18.98
N VAL A 402 -22.01 -9.56 -18.36
CA VAL A 402 -21.60 -8.24 -18.84
C VAL A 402 -20.82 -8.37 -20.16
N HIS A 403 -19.87 -9.30 -20.24
CA HIS A 403 -19.11 -9.58 -21.47
C HIS A 403 -20.04 -9.98 -22.63
N ALA A 404 -20.97 -10.90 -22.40
CA ALA A 404 -21.92 -11.35 -23.41
C ALA A 404 -23.00 -10.31 -23.75
N SER A 405 -23.18 -9.28 -22.94
CA SER A 405 -24.20 -8.23 -23.18
C SER A 405 -23.78 -7.14 -24.16
N GLY A 406 -22.51 -7.11 -24.58
CA GLY A 406 -21.95 -6.04 -25.40
C GLY A 406 -21.44 -4.83 -24.59
N LEU A 407 -21.56 -4.87 -23.25
CA LEU A 407 -20.93 -3.92 -22.38
C LEU A 407 -19.48 -4.34 -22.10
N HIS A 408 -18.63 -3.37 -21.76
CA HIS A 408 -17.25 -3.69 -21.39
C HIS A 408 -17.19 -4.57 -20.14
N ALA A 409 -16.53 -5.71 -20.25
CA ALA A 409 -16.41 -6.71 -19.20
C ALA A 409 -15.80 -6.15 -17.88
N THR A 410 -14.94 -5.15 -17.99
CA THR A 410 -14.31 -4.43 -16.86
C THR A 410 -15.31 -3.78 -15.90
N LEU A 411 -16.51 -3.41 -16.39
CA LEU A 411 -17.59 -2.85 -15.57
C LEU A 411 -18.03 -3.83 -14.47
N ALA A 412 -17.97 -5.14 -14.73
CA ALA A 412 -18.32 -6.17 -13.75
C ALA A 412 -17.47 -6.09 -12.48
N GLY A 413 -16.17 -5.76 -12.61
CA GLY A 413 -15.28 -5.57 -11.46
C GLY A 413 -15.71 -4.43 -10.55
N VAL A 414 -16.09 -3.30 -11.14
CA VAL A 414 -16.55 -2.10 -10.38
C VAL A 414 -17.91 -2.34 -9.74
N ILE A 415 -18.85 -2.96 -10.47
CA ILE A 415 -20.16 -3.32 -9.91
C ILE A 415 -19.97 -4.28 -8.73
N LEU A 416 -19.16 -5.31 -8.87
CA LEU A 416 -18.86 -6.25 -7.80
C LEU A 416 -18.29 -5.54 -6.57
N ALA A 417 -17.31 -4.64 -6.74
CA ALA A 417 -16.70 -3.88 -5.66
C ALA A 417 -17.74 -3.07 -4.86
N ALA A 418 -18.75 -2.50 -5.55
CA ALA A 418 -19.81 -1.73 -4.90
C ALA A 418 -20.62 -2.54 -3.87
N PHE A 419 -20.71 -3.87 -4.03
CA PHE A 419 -21.48 -4.73 -3.14
C PHE A 419 -20.65 -5.48 -2.09
N ILE A 420 -19.32 -5.57 -2.22
CA ILE A 420 -18.46 -6.23 -1.21
C ILE A 420 -18.43 -5.38 0.07
N PRO A 421 -18.70 -5.95 1.28
CA PRO A 421 -18.69 -5.20 2.52
C PRO A 421 -17.31 -4.62 2.85
N THR A 422 -17.28 -3.32 3.24
CA THR A 422 -16.05 -2.59 3.62
C THR A 422 -15.95 -2.30 5.12
N ARG A 423 -17.02 -2.55 5.89
CA ARG A 423 -16.99 -2.33 7.33
C ARG A 423 -16.73 -3.65 8.04
N PRO A 424 -15.85 -3.69 9.07
CA PRO A 424 -15.69 -4.87 9.91
C PRO A 424 -17.00 -5.12 10.68
N PRO A 425 -17.22 -6.36 11.15
CA PRO A 425 -18.38 -6.67 11.99
C PRO A 425 -18.39 -5.79 13.25
N PRO A 426 -19.59 -5.45 13.77
CA PRO A 426 -19.71 -4.48 14.86
C PRO A 426 -19.19 -4.98 16.22
N ASP A 427 -18.93 -6.26 16.40
CA ASP A 427 -18.57 -6.86 17.70
C ASP A 427 -17.15 -7.46 17.73
N TYR A 428 -16.16 -6.61 17.45
CA TYR A 428 -14.75 -6.99 17.45
C TYR A 428 -14.28 -7.56 18.82
N ARG A 429 -14.79 -7.00 19.93
CA ARG A 429 -14.39 -7.39 21.27
C ARG A 429 -14.85 -8.82 21.62
N ALA A 430 -16.06 -9.20 21.22
CA ALA A 430 -16.58 -10.56 21.42
C ALA A 430 -15.78 -11.60 20.60
N LEU A 431 -15.36 -11.25 19.37
CA LEU A 431 -14.53 -12.13 18.55
C LEU A 431 -13.15 -12.36 19.17
N MET A 432 -12.52 -11.33 19.75
CA MET A 432 -11.24 -11.47 20.43
C MET A 432 -11.37 -12.34 21.69
N LEU A 433 -12.39 -12.11 22.51
CA LEU A 433 -12.66 -12.95 23.69
C LEU A 433 -12.92 -14.41 23.32
N GLN A 434 -13.60 -14.65 22.21
CA GLN A 434 -13.82 -16.02 21.70
C GLN A 434 -12.52 -16.67 21.26
N ALA A 435 -11.62 -15.92 20.58
CA ALA A 435 -10.32 -16.42 20.16
C ALA A 435 -9.45 -16.81 21.37
N ASP A 436 -9.38 -15.91 22.37
CA ASP A 436 -8.65 -16.16 23.62
C ASP A 436 -9.17 -17.43 24.33
N THR A 437 -10.50 -17.57 24.44
CA THR A 437 -11.14 -18.75 25.07
C THR A 437 -10.77 -20.05 24.35
N ILE A 438 -10.73 -20.04 23.00
CA ILE A 438 -10.38 -21.23 22.22
C ILE A 438 -8.89 -21.57 22.39
N LEU A 439 -8.03 -20.58 22.34
CA LEU A 439 -6.58 -20.77 22.52
C LEU A 439 -6.23 -21.26 23.92
N ASP A 440 -6.86 -20.71 24.95
CA ASP A 440 -6.69 -21.14 26.36
C ASP A 440 -7.19 -22.56 26.56
N ALA A 441 -8.34 -22.93 25.96
CA ALA A 441 -8.86 -24.29 26.02
C ALA A 441 -7.91 -25.30 25.37
N GLU A 442 -7.38 -25.03 24.19
CA GLU A 442 -6.40 -25.90 23.53
C GLU A 442 -5.09 -25.99 24.32
N ALA A 443 -4.61 -24.87 24.87
CA ALA A 443 -3.39 -24.85 25.69
C ALA A 443 -3.55 -25.66 26.99
N SER A 444 -4.76 -25.74 27.55
CA SER A 444 -5.05 -26.51 28.79
C SER A 444 -5.15 -28.02 28.60
N HIS A 445 -5.36 -28.51 27.36
CA HIS A 445 -5.54 -29.93 27.07
C HIS A 445 -4.25 -30.80 27.05
N GLY A 446 -3.09 -30.19 27.34
CA GLY A 446 -1.84 -30.88 27.70
C GLY A 446 -0.99 -31.42 26.55
N GLY A 447 0.30 -31.51 26.81
CA GLY A 447 1.41 -31.68 25.85
C GLY A 447 1.43 -32.91 24.92
N GLU A 448 0.50 -33.87 25.01
CA GLU A 448 0.41 -34.97 24.05
C GLU A 448 -0.35 -34.60 22.76
N GLN A 449 -1.38 -33.79 22.87
CA GLN A 449 -2.16 -33.35 21.68
C GLN A 449 -1.42 -32.28 20.86
N LEU A 450 -0.56 -31.45 21.48
CA LEU A 450 0.26 -30.47 20.77
C LEU A 450 1.29 -31.09 19.81
N ARG A 451 1.60 -32.39 19.91
CA ARG A 451 2.43 -33.11 18.92
C ARG A 451 1.76 -33.23 17.55
N HIS A 452 0.44 -33.12 17.50
CA HIS A 452 -0.36 -33.20 16.26
C HIS A 452 -0.99 -31.86 15.85
N GLY A 453 -0.65 -30.75 16.55
CA GLY A 453 -1.24 -29.43 16.35
C GLY A 453 -2.60 -29.24 17.06
N PRO A 454 -3.22 -28.04 16.94
CA PRO A 454 -4.53 -27.77 17.51
C PRO A 454 -5.62 -28.68 16.94
N SER A 455 -6.69 -28.91 17.72
CA SER A 455 -7.82 -29.71 17.26
C SER A 455 -8.47 -29.13 16.00
N GLU A 456 -9.04 -29.96 15.14
CA GLU A 456 -9.72 -29.53 13.91
C GLU A 456 -10.88 -28.56 14.22
N SER A 457 -11.55 -28.75 15.37
CA SER A 457 -12.61 -27.87 15.86
C SER A 457 -12.09 -26.48 16.21
N ALA A 458 -10.95 -26.40 16.90
CA ALA A 458 -10.30 -25.13 17.24
C ALA A 458 -9.81 -24.40 15.99
N LEU A 459 -9.16 -25.10 15.06
CA LEU A 459 -8.73 -24.53 13.78
C LEU A 459 -9.91 -23.94 12.99
N ARG A 460 -11.02 -24.70 12.86
CA ARG A 460 -12.23 -24.21 12.19
C ARG A 460 -12.84 -22.99 12.89
N ALA A 461 -12.83 -22.96 14.22
CA ALA A 461 -13.36 -21.83 14.99
C ALA A 461 -12.47 -20.59 14.87
N ILE A 462 -11.14 -20.76 14.90
CA ILE A 462 -10.17 -19.69 14.68
C ILE A 462 -10.28 -19.13 13.25
N ASP A 463 -10.42 -20.00 12.25
CA ASP A 463 -10.65 -19.59 10.86
C ASP A 463 -11.95 -18.78 10.73
N ALA A 464 -13.02 -19.22 11.38
CA ALA A 464 -14.30 -18.49 11.38
C ALA A 464 -14.20 -17.12 12.07
N ILE A 465 -13.39 -16.99 13.12
CA ILE A 465 -13.09 -15.72 13.79
C ILE A 465 -12.23 -14.84 12.86
N HIS A 466 -11.16 -15.42 12.30
CA HIS A 466 -10.29 -14.72 11.35
C HIS A 466 -11.07 -14.16 10.15
N ASP A 467 -12.02 -14.95 9.62
CA ASP A 467 -12.92 -14.53 8.54
C ASP A 467 -13.78 -13.31 8.90
N ARG A 468 -13.97 -13.01 10.18
CA ARG A 468 -14.76 -11.88 10.67
C ARG A 468 -13.96 -10.72 11.26
N LEU A 469 -12.66 -10.89 11.52
CA LEU A 469 -11.81 -9.83 12.05
C LEU A 469 -11.53 -8.71 11.04
N GLU A 470 -11.50 -9.05 9.77
CA GLU A 470 -11.23 -8.14 8.67
C GLU A 470 -12.42 -8.08 7.71
N SER A 471 -12.71 -6.89 7.14
CA SER A 471 -13.75 -6.83 6.12
C SER A 471 -13.36 -7.63 4.88
N PRO A 472 -14.32 -8.23 4.15
CA PRO A 472 -14.04 -8.91 2.89
C PRO A 472 -13.29 -8.02 1.88
N ALA A 473 -13.63 -6.73 1.85
CA ALA A 473 -12.97 -5.75 0.99
C ALA A 473 -11.51 -5.56 1.36
N ASP A 474 -11.17 -5.39 2.65
CA ASP A 474 -9.79 -5.19 3.10
C ASP A 474 -8.95 -6.45 2.85
N ARG A 475 -9.53 -7.65 3.07
CA ARG A 475 -8.89 -8.93 2.76
C ARG A 475 -8.59 -9.07 1.27
N MET A 476 -9.55 -8.71 0.41
CA MET A 476 -9.35 -8.74 -1.04
C MET A 476 -8.30 -7.72 -1.47
N LEU A 477 -8.32 -6.50 -0.93
CA LEU A 477 -7.32 -5.47 -1.20
C LEU A 477 -5.92 -5.91 -0.77
N ARG A 478 -5.77 -6.49 0.42
CA ARG A 478 -4.47 -7.00 0.90
C ARG A 478 -3.91 -8.10 0.01
N ASN A 479 -4.76 -8.99 -0.50
CA ASN A 479 -4.33 -10.13 -1.31
C ASN A 479 -4.24 -9.80 -2.81
N ALA A 480 -5.22 -9.09 -3.36
CA ALA A 480 -5.31 -8.79 -4.79
C ALA A 480 -4.63 -7.47 -5.17
N GLY A 481 -4.55 -6.49 -4.27
CA GLY A 481 -3.95 -5.18 -4.54
C GLY A 481 -2.51 -5.27 -5.05
N PRO A 482 -1.58 -5.90 -4.31
CA PRO A 482 -0.21 -6.08 -4.78
C PRO A 482 -0.14 -6.88 -6.09
N ARG A 483 -0.93 -7.96 -6.23
CA ARG A 483 -0.97 -8.77 -7.45
C ARG A 483 -1.49 -7.98 -8.64
N SER A 484 -2.47 -7.12 -8.45
CA SER A 484 -2.98 -6.22 -9.49
C SER A 484 -1.90 -5.25 -9.95
N SER A 485 -1.22 -4.59 -9.04
CA SER A 485 -0.20 -3.58 -9.36
C SER A 485 1.09 -4.18 -9.93
N TYR A 486 1.54 -5.36 -9.43
CA TYR A 486 2.80 -5.98 -9.84
C TYR A 486 2.69 -7.02 -10.94
N LEU A 487 1.50 -7.51 -11.26
CA LEU A 487 1.27 -8.51 -12.30
C LEU A 487 0.33 -7.99 -13.39
N VAL A 488 -0.88 -7.54 -13.01
CA VAL A 488 -1.91 -7.20 -14.02
C VAL A 488 -1.48 -6.00 -14.85
N LEU A 489 -1.06 -4.90 -14.23
CA LEU A 489 -0.65 -3.70 -14.96
C LEU A 489 0.58 -3.92 -15.86
N PRO A 490 1.68 -4.57 -15.42
CA PRO A 490 2.80 -4.86 -16.29
C PRO A 490 2.45 -5.81 -17.45
N VAL A 491 1.62 -6.84 -17.22
CA VAL A 491 1.14 -7.72 -18.29
C VAL A 491 0.28 -6.96 -19.27
N PHE A 492 -0.61 -6.10 -18.77
CA PHE A 492 -1.43 -5.21 -19.62
C PHE A 492 -0.55 -4.28 -20.46
N ALA A 493 0.47 -3.65 -19.88
CA ALA A 493 1.41 -2.80 -20.61
C ALA A 493 2.19 -3.60 -21.65
N LEU A 494 2.67 -4.80 -21.30
CA LEU A 494 3.38 -5.67 -22.24
C LEU A 494 2.51 -6.04 -23.43
N ALA A 495 1.23 -6.34 -23.21
CA ALA A 495 0.29 -6.71 -24.26
C ALA A 495 -0.13 -5.52 -25.16
N ASN A 496 -0.30 -4.32 -24.58
CA ASN A 496 -0.90 -3.18 -25.27
C ASN A 496 0.09 -2.09 -25.70
N ALA A 497 1.26 -1.98 -25.07
CA ALA A 497 2.23 -0.93 -25.36
C ALA A 497 3.10 -1.21 -26.59
N GLY A 498 3.10 -2.43 -27.12
CA GLY A 498 3.79 -2.75 -28.36
C GLY A 498 3.30 -1.87 -29.51
N VAL A 499 4.16 -1.00 -30.02
CA VAL A 499 3.89 -0.15 -31.19
C VAL A 499 5.08 -0.22 -32.14
N VAL A 500 4.81 -0.48 -33.42
CA VAL A 500 5.83 -0.41 -34.47
C VAL A 500 5.98 1.05 -34.86
N VAL A 501 7.13 1.64 -34.55
CA VAL A 501 7.46 3.04 -34.88
C VAL A 501 8.00 3.08 -36.31
N GLY A 502 7.12 3.39 -37.28
CA GLY A 502 7.47 3.57 -38.70
C GLY A 502 6.96 4.90 -39.23
N ALA A 503 7.53 5.39 -40.33
CA ALA A 503 7.12 6.67 -40.93
C ALA A 503 5.62 6.70 -41.26
N GLY A 504 5.02 5.60 -41.69
CA GLY A 504 3.61 5.52 -42.03
C GLY A 504 2.63 5.66 -40.85
N VAL A 505 3.10 5.66 -39.57
CA VAL A 505 2.25 5.90 -38.41
C VAL A 505 1.86 7.38 -38.32
N PHE A 506 2.70 8.27 -38.85
CA PHE A 506 2.51 9.72 -38.80
C PHE A 506 1.67 10.25 -39.99
N ASP A 507 1.70 9.55 -41.12
CA ASP A 507 1.13 10.04 -42.39
C ASP A 507 -0.39 10.29 -42.29
N GLY A 508 -0.78 11.56 -42.32
CA GLY A 508 -2.16 12.03 -42.31
C GLY A 508 -2.90 11.91 -40.98
N ARG A 509 -2.19 11.50 -39.88
CA ARG A 509 -2.78 11.33 -38.54
C ARG A 509 -2.31 12.38 -37.52
N GLU A 510 -1.60 13.38 -37.99
CA GLU A 510 -1.10 14.49 -37.17
C GLU A 510 -2.22 15.19 -36.36
N PRO A 511 -3.43 15.45 -36.93
CA PRO A 511 -4.50 16.06 -36.16
C PRO A 511 -4.97 15.21 -34.99
N LEU A 512 -5.07 13.87 -35.17
CA LEU A 512 -5.41 12.92 -34.13
C LEU A 512 -4.38 12.96 -33.00
N MET A 513 -3.10 12.88 -33.37
CA MET A 513 -2.00 12.89 -32.40
C MET A 513 -1.94 14.22 -31.63
N LEU A 514 -2.08 15.35 -32.33
CA LEU A 514 -2.07 16.66 -31.71
C LEU A 514 -3.26 16.85 -30.75
N ALA A 515 -4.44 16.35 -31.09
CA ALA A 515 -5.62 16.44 -30.24
C ALA A 515 -5.43 15.64 -28.94
N ILE A 516 -4.85 14.44 -28.99
CA ILE A 516 -4.53 13.62 -27.82
C ILE A 516 -3.47 14.32 -26.96
N ILE A 517 -2.37 14.80 -27.59
CA ILE A 517 -1.29 15.47 -26.87
C ILE A 517 -1.79 16.77 -26.21
N ALA A 518 -2.55 17.59 -26.94
CA ALA A 518 -3.11 18.83 -26.40
C ALA A 518 -4.07 18.56 -25.23
N GLY A 519 -4.92 17.54 -25.36
CA GLY A 519 -5.83 17.13 -24.28
C GLY A 519 -5.09 16.73 -23.01
N LEU A 520 -4.08 15.86 -23.10
CA LEU A 520 -3.33 15.36 -21.95
C LEU A 520 -2.39 16.42 -21.35
N VAL A 521 -1.58 17.09 -22.20
CA VAL A 521 -0.52 17.99 -21.72
C VAL A 521 -1.05 19.36 -21.30
N ILE A 522 -2.07 19.85 -21.97
CA ILE A 522 -2.65 21.19 -21.74
C ILE A 522 -4.01 21.07 -21.06
N GLY A 523 -4.91 20.28 -21.63
CA GLY A 523 -6.28 20.14 -21.16
C GLY A 523 -6.40 19.63 -19.74
N LYS A 524 -5.67 18.56 -19.43
CA LYS A 524 -5.71 17.92 -18.11
C LYS A 524 -5.26 18.86 -16.97
N PRO A 525 -4.08 19.51 -17.04
CA PRO A 525 -3.68 20.49 -16.03
C PRO A 525 -4.63 21.68 -15.92
N LEU A 526 -5.07 22.23 -17.05
CA LEU A 526 -6.00 23.38 -17.06
C LEU A 526 -7.33 23.03 -16.42
N GLY A 527 -7.89 21.87 -16.76
CA GLY A 527 -9.14 21.38 -16.18
C GLY A 527 -9.03 21.12 -14.69
N PHE A 528 -7.96 20.43 -14.30
CA PHE A 528 -7.67 20.09 -12.90
C PHE A 528 -7.53 21.33 -12.01
N ILE A 529 -6.74 22.32 -12.43
CA ILE A 529 -6.53 23.56 -11.70
C ILE A 529 -7.76 24.47 -11.78
N GLY A 530 -8.32 24.64 -12.97
CA GLY A 530 -9.44 25.54 -13.22
C GLY A 530 -10.68 25.15 -12.44
N ALA A 531 -11.05 23.87 -12.44
CA ALA A 531 -12.18 23.37 -11.68
C ALA A 531 -11.91 23.42 -10.16
N SER A 532 -10.69 23.15 -9.71
CA SER A 532 -10.30 23.32 -8.31
C SER A 532 -10.43 24.78 -7.87
N ALA A 533 -9.95 25.72 -8.69
CA ALA A 533 -10.05 27.16 -8.40
C ALA A 533 -11.50 27.64 -8.39
N LEU A 534 -12.31 27.15 -9.32
CA LEU A 534 -13.73 27.46 -9.40
C LEU A 534 -14.49 26.93 -8.17
N ALA A 535 -14.23 25.68 -7.76
CA ALA A 535 -14.85 25.08 -6.57
C ALA A 535 -14.50 25.85 -5.30
N VAL A 536 -13.25 26.31 -5.15
CA VAL A 536 -12.82 27.14 -4.02
C VAL A 536 -13.49 28.52 -4.06
N ARG A 537 -13.56 29.18 -5.24
CA ARG A 537 -14.23 30.48 -5.39
C ARG A 537 -15.72 30.44 -5.09
N LEU A 538 -16.39 29.35 -5.46
CA LEU A 538 -17.81 29.14 -5.18
C LEU A 538 -18.09 28.69 -3.73
N GLY A 539 -17.05 28.51 -2.90
CA GLY A 539 -17.19 28.05 -1.52
C GLY A 539 -17.62 26.56 -1.39
N LEU A 540 -17.58 25.80 -2.49
CA LEU A 540 -17.94 24.37 -2.50
C LEU A 540 -16.84 23.50 -1.90
N ALA A 541 -15.57 23.97 -1.99
CA ALA A 541 -14.40 23.26 -1.49
C ALA A 541 -13.44 24.23 -0.80
N ALA A 542 -12.62 23.72 0.11
CA ALA A 542 -11.52 24.45 0.72
C ALA A 542 -10.18 23.84 0.29
N LYS A 543 -9.28 24.71 -0.23
CA LYS A 543 -7.90 24.30 -0.46
C LYS A 543 -7.16 24.28 0.88
N ARG A 544 -6.41 23.23 1.14
CA ARG A 544 -5.55 23.16 2.31
C ARG A 544 -4.33 24.08 2.15
N ASP A 545 -3.85 24.65 3.26
CA ASP A 545 -2.73 25.60 3.25
C ASP A 545 -1.37 24.91 3.17
N GLU A 546 -1.30 23.58 3.39
CA GLU A 546 -0.10 22.78 3.38
C GLU A 546 0.54 22.66 1.99
N TYR A 547 -0.19 23.00 0.90
CA TYR A 547 0.34 23.05 -0.46
C TYR A 547 -0.12 24.28 -1.23
N SER A 548 0.75 24.75 -2.12
CA SER A 548 0.53 25.93 -2.94
C SER A 548 -0.25 25.62 -4.23
N TRP A 549 -0.84 26.63 -4.87
CA TRP A 549 -1.44 26.49 -6.21
C TRP A 549 -0.44 26.03 -7.27
N ARG A 550 0.85 26.38 -7.13
CA ARG A 550 1.92 25.91 -8.01
C ARG A 550 2.17 24.41 -7.85
N GLN A 551 2.14 23.91 -6.62
CA GLN A 551 2.24 22.49 -6.35
C GLN A 551 1.01 21.72 -6.87
N LEU A 552 -0.19 22.32 -6.75
CA LEU A 552 -1.41 21.79 -7.35
C LEU A 552 -1.32 21.74 -8.88
N ALA A 553 -0.72 22.76 -9.51
CA ALA A 553 -0.45 22.77 -10.95
C ALA A 553 0.49 21.65 -11.37
N GLY A 554 1.53 21.38 -10.60
CA GLY A 554 2.44 20.26 -10.83
C GLY A 554 1.73 18.90 -10.71
N ALA A 555 0.85 18.74 -9.71
CA ALA A 555 0.01 17.55 -9.56
C ALA A 555 -0.96 17.38 -10.74
N GLY A 556 -1.58 18.49 -11.20
CA GLY A 556 -2.43 18.50 -12.40
C GLY A 556 -1.67 18.12 -13.67
N ALA A 557 -0.41 18.52 -13.81
CA ALA A 557 0.44 18.10 -14.92
C ALA A 557 0.78 16.59 -14.82
N LEU A 558 1.07 16.06 -13.63
CA LEU A 558 1.24 14.60 -13.44
C LEU A 558 -0.04 13.83 -13.75
N ALA A 559 -1.22 14.39 -13.46
CA ALA A 559 -2.50 13.81 -13.86
C ALA A 559 -2.67 13.69 -15.38
N GLY A 560 -1.91 14.47 -16.18
CA GLY A 560 -1.84 14.34 -17.64
C GLY A 560 -1.09 13.12 -18.15
N ILE A 561 -0.51 12.29 -17.27
CA ILE A 561 0.05 10.99 -17.63
C ILE A 561 -1.11 10.03 -17.84
N GLY A 562 -1.52 9.81 -19.09
CA GLY A 562 -2.65 8.95 -19.41
C GLY A 562 -2.31 7.49 -19.63
N PHE A 563 -1.09 7.22 -20.03
CA PHE A 563 -0.44 5.96 -20.38
C PHE A 563 -1.38 4.73 -20.46
N THR A 564 -1.43 3.84 -19.46
CA THR A 564 -2.19 2.58 -19.53
C THR A 564 -3.69 2.80 -19.75
N MET A 565 -4.29 3.77 -19.06
CA MET A 565 -5.71 4.04 -19.16
C MET A 565 -6.09 4.69 -20.49
N SER A 566 -5.29 5.64 -20.98
CA SER A 566 -5.47 6.21 -22.30
C SER A 566 -5.27 5.19 -23.43
N LEU A 567 -4.32 4.23 -23.28
CA LEU A 567 -4.14 3.13 -24.22
C LEU A 567 -5.35 2.20 -24.24
N PHE A 568 -5.93 1.89 -23.08
CA PHE A 568 -7.15 1.09 -22.99
C PHE A 568 -8.31 1.76 -23.73
N ILE A 569 -8.56 3.04 -23.48
CA ILE A 569 -9.63 3.79 -24.16
C ILE A 569 -9.34 3.95 -25.65
N ALA A 570 -8.08 4.17 -26.03
CA ALA A 570 -7.70 4.26 -27.45
C ALA A 570 -7.95 2.94 -28.21
N GLY A 571 -7.73 1.79 -27.56
CA GLY A 571 -8.04 0.48 -28.12
C GLY A 571 -9.54 0.29 -28.38
N GLN A 572 -10.39 0.92 -27.57
CA GLN A 572 -11.84 0.90 -27.77
C GLN A 572 -12.31 1.94 -28.82
N ALA A 573 -11.66 3.11 -28.82
CA ALA A 573 -12.03 4.19 -29.73
C ALA A 573 -11.58 3.95 -31.19
N PHE A 574 -10.46 3.25 -31.39
CA PHE A 574 -9.82 3.09 -32.69
C PHE A 574 -9.59 1.60 -33.00
N PRO A 575 -10.59 0.91 -33.56
CA PRO A 575 -10.45 -0.51 -33.95
C PRO A 575 -9.47 -0.72 -35.13
N GLY A 576 -9.17 0.35 -35.88
CA GLY A 576 -8.19 0.33 -36.98
C GLY A 576 -6.77 0.32 -36.48
N THR A 577 -5.94 -0.65 -36.89
CA THR A 577 -4.56 -0.86 -36.40
C THR A 577 -3.66 0.37 -36.56
N ALA A 578 -3.83 1.15 -37.65
CA ALA A 578 -3.01 2.32 -37.94
C ALA A 578 -3.38 3.54 -37.07
N ASP A 579 -4.67 3.79 -36.86
CA ASP A 579 -5.14 4.90 -36.00
C ASP A 579 -4.84 4.61 -34.53
N PHE A 580 -4.99 3.35 -34.13
CA PHE A 580 -4.59 2.90 -32.78
C PHE A 580 -3.09 3.04 -32.57
N ALA A 581 -2.25 2.70 -33.56
CA ALA A 581 -0.80 2.91 -33.46
C ALA A 581 -0.43 4.39 -33.30
N ALA A 582 -1.06 5.28 -34.07
CA ALA A 582 -0.86 6.73 -33.95
C ALA A 582 -1.31 7.25 -32.56
N ALA A 583 -2.46 6.78 -32.06
CA ALA A 583 -2.94 7.12 -30.73
C ALA A 583 -1.97 6.65 -29.63
N LYS A 584 -1.41 5.42 -29.73
CA LYS A 584 -0.38 4.91 -28.80
C LYS A 584 0.82 5.84 -28.73
N VAL A 585 1.39 6.21 -29.90
CA VAL A 585 2.54 7.12 -29.97
C VAL A 585 2.21 8.47 -29.34
N ALA A 586 1.04 9.03 -29.65
CA ALA A 586 0.58 10.31 -29.09
C ALA A 586 0.46 10.25 -27.55
N VAL A 587 -0.12 9.18 -27.01
CA VAL A 587 -0.25 8.96 -25.56
C VAL A 587 1.12 8.85 -24.90
N PHE A 588 2.10 8.15 -25.52
CA PHE A 588 3.45 8.05 -24.98
C PHE A 588 4.14 9.41 -24.92
N ILE A 589 4.10 10.17 -26.04
CA ILE A 589 4.69 11.52 -26.10
C ILE A 589 4.03 12.41 -25.03
N ALA A 590 2.69 12.42 -24.98
CA ALA A 590 1.95 13.23 -24.02
C ALA A 590 2.28 12.87 -22.57
N SER A 591 2.36 11.58 -22.25
CA SER A 591 2.68 11.10 -20.90
C SER A 591 4.10 11.48 -20.48
N MET A 592 5.09 11.38 -21.39
CA MET A 592 6.46 11.84 -21.12
C MET A 592 6.54 13.35 -20.89
N LEU A 593 5.86 14.13 -21.73
CA LEU A 593 5.82 15.59 -21.58
C LEU A 593 5.12 15.99 -20.26
N SER A 594 3.98 15.39 -19.95
CA SER A 594 3.24 15.64 -18.72
C SER A 594 4.06 15.28 -17.48
N ALA A 595 4.78 14.15 -17.50
CA ALA A 595 5.70 13.76 -16.44
C ALA A 595 6.84 14.77 -16.27
N ALA A 596 7.50 15.15 -17.36
CA ALA A 596 8.60 16.12 -17.33
C ALA A 596 8.15 17.49 -16.80
N ILE A 597 7.01 18.01 -17.28
CA ILE A 597 6.42 19.28 -16.83
C ILE A 597 6.03 19.19 -15.35
N GLY A 598 5.32 18.13 -14.94
CA GLY A 598 4.87 17.95 -13.57
C GLY A 598 6.02 17.89 -12.59
N VAL A 599 7.04 17.08 -12.89
CA VAL A 599 8.28 16.99 -12.09
C VAL A 599 9.00 18.35 -12.05
N ALA A 600 9.17 19.02 -13.18
CA ALA A 600 9.85 20.33 -13.23
C ALA A 600 9.13 21.40 -12.40
N VAL A 601 7.80 21.44 -12.45
CA VAL A 601 6.98 22.39 -11.67
C VAL A 601 7.08 22.09 -10.18
N LEU A 602 6.94 20.82 -9.78
CA LEU A 602 7.05 20.40 -8.37
C LEU A 602 8.47 20.58 -7.82
N TRP A 603 9.49 20.32 -8.65
CA TRP A 603 10.90 20.49 -8.23
C TRP A 603 11.25 21.94 -7.94
N ARG A 604 10.66 22.90 -8.69
CA ARG A 604 10.85 24.34 -8.51
C ARG A 604 9.89 24.96 -7.49
N ALA A 605 8.97 24.20 -6.94
CA ALA A 605 8.07 24.68 -5.89
C ALA A 605 8.79 24.77 -4.53
N PRO A 606 8.41 25.72 -3.65
CA PRO A 606 9.01 25.83 -2.31
C PRO A 606 8.81 24.54 -1.52
N ARG A 607 9.80 24.20 -0.67
CA ARG A 607 9.69 23.03 0.21
C ARG A 607 8.64 23.24 1.29
N PRO A 608 8.00 22.17 1.80
CA PRO A 608 7.14 22.26 2.98
C PRO A 608 7.94 22.86 4.14
N GLY A 609 7.45 23.97 4.73
CA GLY A 609 8.13 24.74 5.79
C GLY A 609 8.76 26.07 5.36
N GLU A 610 9.25 26.21 4.12
CA GLU A 610 9.81 27.47 3.64
C GLU A 610 8.74 28.55 3.34
N ALA A 611 7.50 28.12 3.08
CA ALA A 611 6.37 29.03 2.83
C ALA A 611 5.82 29.68 4.11
N GLY A 612 6.05 29.09 5.29
CA GLY A 612 5.60 29.63 6.58
C GLY A 612 6.47 30.79 7.11
N GLU A 613 7.75 30.83 6.73
CA GLU A 613 8.66 31.90 7.17
C GLU A 613 8.49 33.20 6.36
N ALA A 614 7.99 33.15 5.14
CA ALA A 614 7.77 34.31 4.30
C ALA A 614 6.52 35.13 4.70
N HIS A 615 5.65 34.61 5.58
CA HIS A 615 4.44 35.30 6.09
C HIS A 615 4.41 35.44 7.62
N ALA A 616 5.51 35.17 8.32
CA ALA A 616 5.64 35.62 9.69
C ALA A 616 5.80 37.17 9.67
N PRO A 617 4.90 37.95 10.28
CA PRO A 617 5.13 39.37 10.44
C PRO A 617 6.44 39.54 11.20
N ALA A 618 7.30 40.47 10.70
CA ALA A 618 8.59 40.76 11.29
C ALA A 618 8.44 40.85 12.81
N ARG A 619 9.29 40.10 13.53
CA ARG A 619 9.40 40.17 14.98
C ARG A 619 9.83 41.59 15.41
N SER A 620 8.90 42.53 15.36
CA SER A 620 9.00 43.84 15.98
C SER A 620 7.70 44.00 16.76
N ASP A 621 7.66 43.53 18.01
CA ASP A 621 6.79 44.08 19.06
C ASP A 621 6.64 43.13 20.28
N VAL A 622 7.55 42.13 20.48
CA VAL A 622 7.55 41.38 21.75
C VAL A 622 8.23 42.19 22.88
N THR A 623 8.98 43.24 22.55
CA THR A 623 9.65 44.15 23.50
C THR A 623 8.73 45.27 24.04
N GLU A 624 7.60 45.52 23.41
CA GLU A 624 6.66 46.56 23.85
C GLU A 624 5.58 46.05 24.79
N ILE A 625 5.20 44.79 24.69
CA ILE A 625 4.25 44.13 25.62
C ILE A 625 4.89 43.87 26.99
N ALA A 626 6.20 43.63 27.06
CA ALA A 626 6.92 43.51 28.34
C ALA A 626 7.10 44.80 29.11
N ARG A 627 6.98 45.99 28.43
CA ARG A 627 7.07 47.31 29.08
C ARG A 627 5.75 47.84 29.65
N VAL A 628 4.62 47.28 29.23
CA VAL A 628 3.30 47.66 29.75
C VAL A 628 2.92 46.85 31.00
N ALA A 629 3.44 45.63 31.14
CA ALA A 629 3.18 44.79 32.31
C ALA A 629 3.94 45.20 33.60
N THR A 630 4.98 46.05 33.52
CA THR A 630 5.75 46.54 34.68
C THR A 630 5.30 47.95 35.15
N ARG A 631 4.13 48.44 34.76
CA ARG A 631 3.55 49.71 35.23
C ARG A 631 2.23 49.57 35.99
N CYS A 632 1.84 48.38 36.34
CA CYS A 632 0.68 48.12 37.21
C CYS A 632 1.09 47.16 38.40
N GLU A 633 2.13 47.52 39.12
CA GLU A 633 2.38 47.18 40.52
C GLU A 633 2.70 48.43 41.30
#